data_e49cf3c699c137f764483db80bf7c5d8
#
_entry.id   e49cf3c699c137f764483db80bf7c5d8
#
_cell.length_a   1.000
_cell.length_b   1.000
_cell.length_c   1.000
_cell.angle_alpha   90.00
_cell.angle_beta   90.00
_cell.angle_gamma   90.00
#
_symmetry.space_group_name_H-M   'P 1'
#
loop_
_entity.id
_entity.type
_entity.pdbx_description
1 polymer ?
#
loop_
_entity_poly.entity_id
_entity_poly.type
_entity_poly.pdbx_seq_one_letter_code
_entity_poly.pdbx_strand_id
1 'polypeptide(L)'
;MQNKGLVICVAVLLTLASIFYLSFSVATSYYDSQAAKIKDPIERQDYLDSVKYLGIYSYQKCLETQIGLGLDLKGGMNVVLEISVPDVVETLADHKQDPAFQKAMAEAKQEEMSSQKDFITLFVDAYHKVAPGHKLAEVFATQQLKGKVSTQSSDAEVEKALRDEVASAIDNSYNVVTNRIDQYGVVQPNIQKLEGQEGRLMVEMPGIREPERMRKLLQGSANLEFWETYNNQEITPYLAQLDQRLANGETKTEASDSTKTEATGAKAEPSAKNAKLTLTANKKNAAPGEDAQTAAMKKMHPLFSMLQTIPGDGLSLVGYASVRDTAAINKLIHGQVAKQVLPSDLRLLWGAKPAEGLSKKNVYELYALKVTSADGRARMEGDVITDAKDQFDQFGRPEVSMTMNSEGAREWAALTKANVGKAIAIVLDGVVYSAPRVTREIDGGQSSISGNFTIEDTKDLANTLKSGRMPAPAKIVQEEVVGPTLGAQSIQQGLVSFAIAFVLLMLYMIVMYNVIPGMMANLALLANLFFTLGVLASFQSALTMPGIAGIVLTLGTAVDANVLIYERIKEELRLGKGMKQALHEGYSNAFSAIFDSNLTSLITGVILLVTGTGPIRGFATTWIIGLVISFFTAVFLTRIVFENRVGKDKWMNLSFTTNFSKNFMKDKSYHFMSMYKKSFTVWGVAVLICIVSFAVRGLSRSIDFTGGRNYVVTLNKPTQVEDVRKVMNGAFVNTVGENAGKPATTNVIALGTDGKTVRISTNYNIDSSDPMEDDKAETILYNALKKGGFVSQASVANFKNPDIREGGSIIQSAKVGPSIAKNITYNAFMSVLLAIFFIFLYILLRFRNIGFSVGSIVGLVLDTTIVIGCFSLCYGWIGFSLEIDQTFIGAILTVIGYDINDTVVVYDRIRENLRKHQHNLAKADIQKIFNDSINQTLSRTINTSVSTLIVLVSIFILGGDSIRSFAFAMIIGIIIGTLSSIFIASPVAYLVLGKKIEKRSHELAEAAAEAK
;
A
#
# COMPACT_ATOMS: atom_id res chain seq x y z
N MET A 1 26.82 14.49 35.44
CA MET A 1 25.35 14.33 35.19
C MET A 1 24.59 14.62 36.45
N GLN A 2 23.69 15.62 36.48
CA GLN A 2 22.87 15.95 37.63
C GLN A 2 21.77 14.91 37.95
N ASN A 3 21.36 14.06 36.95
CA ASN A 3 20.23 13.12 37.12
C ASN A 3 20.59 11.65 36.76
N LYS A 4 21.72 11.12 37.30
CA LYS A 4 22.10 9.71 37.06
C LYS A 4 21.00 8.72 37.46
N GLY A 5 20.28 8.98 38.59
CA GLY A 5 19.22 8.13 39.07
C GLY A 5 18.05 8.01 38.07
N LEU A 6 17.64 9.12 37.42
CA LEU A 6 16.58 9.13 36.42
C LEU A 6 16.95 8.28 35.21
N VAL A 7 18.16 8.40 34.68
CA VAL A 7 18.63 7.63 33.51
C VAL A 7 18.67 6.13 33.82
N ILE A 8 19.13 5.76 35.03
CA ILE A 8 19.14 4.35 35.47
C ILE A 8 17.67 3.84 35.59
N CYS A 9 16.78 4.63 36.18
CA CYS A 9 15.38 4.28 36.31
C CYS A 9 14.73 4.03 34.93
N VAL A 10 14.95 4.95 33.97
CA VAL A 10 14.44 4.79 32.60
C VAL A 10 15.04 3.54 31.91
N ALA A 11 16.35 3.30 32.07
CA ALA A 11 17.00 2.12 31.52
C ALA A 11 16.44 0.81 32.09
N VAL A 12 16.19 0.77 33.41
CA VAL A 12 15.60 -0.40 34.07
C VAL A 12 14.16 -0.60 33.61
N LEU A 13 13.36 0.45 33.55
CA LEU A 13 11.96 0.36 33.06
C LEU A 13 11.89 -0.12 31.61
N LEU A 14 12.74 0.43 30.72
CA LEU A 14 12.83 -0.02 29.33
C LEU A 14 13.28 -1.49 29.24
N THR A 15 14.22 -1.92 30.09
CA THR A 15 14.68 -3.31 30.11
C THR A 15 13.55 -4.24 30.54
N LEU A 16 12.83 -3.90 31.63
CA LEU A 16 11.72 -4.71 32.14
C LEU A 16 10.58 -4.78 31.12
N ALA A 17 10.21 -3.65 30.52
CA ALA A 17 9.20 -3.60 29.48
C ALA A 17 9.60 -4.42 28.27
N SER A 18 10.85 -4.28 27.80
CA SER A 18 11.34 -5.06 26.65
C SER A 18 11.37 -6.56 26.93
N ILE A 19 11.82 -6.99 28.11
CA ILE A 19 11.76 -8.40 28.52
C ILE A 19 10.33 -8.90 28.52
N PHE A 20 9.41 -8.13 29.12
CA PHE A 20 8.00 -8.50 29.22
C PHE A 20 7.37 -8.69 27.84
N TYR A 21 7.43 -7.68 26.97
CA TYR A 21 6.80 -7.77 25.64
C TYR A 21 7.46 -8.80 24.71
N LEU A 22 8.79 -8.89 24.70
CA LEU A 22 9.49 -9.88 23.89
C LEU A 22 9.26 -11.32 24.36
N SER A 23 8.95 -11.52 25.65
CA SER A 23 8.67 -12.83 26.20
C SER A 23 7.42 -13.49 25.59
N PHE A 24 6.45 -12.70 25.11
CA PHE A 24 5.28 -13.23 24.40
C PHE A 24 5.66 -13.88 23.08
N SER A 25 6.59 -13.31 22.32
CA SER A 25 7.08 -13.90 21.07
C SER A 25 7.82 -15.23 21.31
N VAL A 26 8.57 -15.33 22.41
CA VAL A 26 9.24 -16.56 22.80
C VAL A 26 8.22 -17.62 23.25
N ALA A 27 7.22 -17.21 24.04
CA ALA A 27 6.17 -18.10 24.51
C ALA A 27 5.34 -18.66 23.36
N THR A 28 4.91 -17.83 22.41
CA THR A 28 4.19 -18.29 21.21
C THR A 28 5.01 -19.29 20.40
N SER A 29 6.27 -18.97 20.11
CA SER A 29 7.15 -19.88 19.36
C SER A 29 7.33 -21.23 20.07
N TYR A 30 7.43 -21.21 21.40
CA TYR A 30 7.52 -22.44 22.20
C TYR A 30 6.25 -23.28 22.10
N TYR A 31 5.07 -22.67 22.30
CA TYR A 31 3.78 -23.39 22.25
C TYR A 31 3.48 -23.90 20.85
N ASP A 32 3.80 -23.13 19.79
CA ASP A 32 3.69 -23.58 18.40
C ASP A 32 4.56 -24.80 18.12
N SER A 33 5.81 -24.78 18.61
CA SER A 33 6.72 -25.91 18.46
C SER A 33 6.22 -27.19 19.18
N GLN A 34 5.55 -27.04 20.32
CA GLN A 34 4.94 -28.17 21.02
C GLN A 34 3.68 -28.65 20.28
N ALA A 35 2.81 -27.74 19.88
CA ALA A 35 1.59 -28.05 19.13
C ALA A 35 1.89 -28.75 17.80
N ALA A 36 2.99 -28.38 17.12
CA ALA A 36 3.42 -29.02 15.87
C ALA A 36 3.79 -30.52 16.03
N LYS A 37 4.06 -30.99 17.25
CA LYS A 37 4.35 -32.39 17.53
C LYS A 37 3.06 -33.23 17.63
N ILE A 38 1.92 -32.59 17.83
CA ILE A 38 0.59 -33.23 17.93
C ILE A 38 0.08 -33.41 16.50
N LYS A 39 -0.19 -34.68 16.12
CA LYS A 39 -0.60 -35.05 14.76
C LYS A 39 -2.10 -34.83 14.53
N ASP A 40 -2.91 -34.95 15.56
CA ASP A 40 -4.35 -34.77 15.47
C ASP A 40 -4.67 -33.24 15.48
N PRO A 41 -5.36 -32.70 14.47
CA PRO A 41 -5.74 -31.30 14.42
C PRO A 41 -6.63 -30.83 15.57
N ILE A 42 -7.52 -31.70 16.06
CA ILE A 42 -8.44 -31.41 17.19
C ILE A 42 -7.67 -31.31 18.50
N GLU A 43 -6.88 -32.37 18.83
CA GLU A 43 -6.02 -32.34 20.02
C GLU A 43 -5.02 -31.20 20.02
N ARG A 44 -4.53 -30.82 18.84
CA ARG A 44 -3.65 -29.64 18.67
C ARG A 44 -4.35 -28.34 19.02
N GLN A 45 -5.58 -28.18 18.60
CA GLN A 45 -6.37 -26.97 18.91
C GLN A 45 -6.71 -26.93 20.39
N ASP A 46 -7.17 -28.03 20.96
CA ASP A 46 -7.47 -28.15 22.39
C ASP A 46 -6.25 -27.87 23.27
N TYR A 47 -5.05 -28.31 22.83
CA TYR A 47 -3.81 -27.95 23.50
C TYR A 47 -3.58 -26.44 23.52
N LEU A 48 -3.67 -25.78 22.35
CA LEU A 48 -3.45 -24.35 22.23
C LEU A 48 -4.47 -23.53 23.04
N ASP A 49 -5.72 -23.97 23.09
CA ASP A 49 -6.78 -23.30 23.86
C ASP A 49 -6.61 -23.50 25.37
N SER A 50 -5.98 -24.60 25.80
CA SER A 50 -5.73 -24.89 27.21
C SER A 50 -4.53 -24.15 27.83
N VAL A 51 -3.59 -23.70 26.98
CA VAL A 51 -2.33 -23.10 27.43
C VAL A 51 -2.54 -21.71 28.03
N LYS A 52 -1.89 -21.44 29.19
CA LYS A 52 -1.88 -20.13 29.84
C LYS A 52 -0.43 -19.70 30.12
N TYR A 53 0.03 -18.67 29.42
CA TYR A 53 1.31 -18.02 29.70
C TYR A 53 1.24 -17.19 30.97
N LEU A 54 2.27 -17.29 31.83
CA LEU A 54 2.31 -16.68 33.18
C LEU A 54 1.06 -17.02 34.04
N GLY A 55 0.32 -18.07 33.72
CA GLY A 55 -0.91 -18.46 34.39
C GLY A 55 -2.13 -17.59 34.13
N ILE A 56 -2.00 -16.51 33.35
CA ILE A 56 -3.05 -15.50 33.12
C ILE A 56 -3.38 -15.37 31.63
N TYR A 57 -2.37 -15.31 30.75
CA TYR A 57 -2.54 -14.97 29.34
C TYR A 57 -2.81 -16.22 28.50
N SER A 58 -3.94 -16.26 27.79
CA SER A 58 -4.26 -17.32 26.83
C SER A 58 -3.26 -17.30 25.66
N TYR A 59 -3.17 -18.41 24.92
CA TYR A 59 -2.35 -18.50 23.71
C TYR A 59 -2.76 -17.42 22.68
N GLN A 60 -4.05 -17.18 22.47
CA GLN A 60 -4.53 -16.13 21.58
C GLN A 60 -4.03 -14.74 22.02
N LYS A 61 -4.04 -14.44 23.33
CA LYS A 61 -3.50 -13.18 23.84
C LYS A 61 -1.99 -13.08 23.64
N CYS A 62 -1.27 -14.18 23.69
CA CYS A 62 0.16 -14.21 23.34
C CYS A 62 0.38 -13.93 21.85
N LEU A 63 -0.45 -14.50 20.96
CA LEU A 63 -0.43 -14.20 19.53
C LEU A 63 -0.70 -12.72 19.21
N GLU A 64 -1.64 -12.09 19.93
CA GLU A 64 -1.96 -10.66 19.75
C GLU A 64 -0.84 -9.73 20.24
N THR A 65 -0.08 -10.16 21.25
CA THR A 65 0.92 -9.30 21.93
C THR A 65 2.35 -9.54 21.41
N GLN A 66 2.62 -10.65 20.70
CA GLN A 66 3.93 -10.91 20.09
C GLN A 66 4.30 -9.84 19.05
N ILE A 67 5.57 -9.81 18.62
CA ILE A 67 5.98 -8.98 17.48
C ILE A 67 5.22 -9.43 16.24
N GLY A 68 4.43 -8.54 15.68
CA GLY A 68 3.75 -8.76 14.40
C GLY A 68 4.76 -8.88 13.26
N LEU A 69 4.58 -9.88 12.40
CA LEU A 69 5.32 -9.96 11.14
C LEU A 69 4.44 -9.42 10.01
N GLY A 70 4.95 -8.44 9.28
CA GLY A 70 4.25 -7.85 8.14
C GLY A 70 4.10 -8.81 6.98
N LEU A 71 3.38 -8.34 5.95
CA LEU A 71 3.05 -9.09 4.75
C LEU A 71 4.28 -9.69 4.05
N ASP A 72 5.33 -8.89 3.90
CA ASP A 72 6.58 -9.31 3.23
C ASP A 72 7.30 -10.48 3.91
N LEU A 73 7.02 -10.68 5.21
CA LEU A 73 7.68 -11.70 6.03
C LEU A 73 6.82 -12.94 6.22
N LYS A 74 5.53 -12.77 6.52
CA LYS A 74 4.60 -13.88 6.80
C LYS A 74 3.86 -14.35 5.55
N GLY A 75 3.89 -13.56 4.48
CA GLY A 75 2.96 -13.69 3.37
C GLY A 75 1.58 -13.17 3.75
N GLY A 76 0.64 -13.19 2.83
CA GLY A 76 -0.73 -12.76 3.07
C GLY A 76 -1.21 -11.73 2.04
N MET A 77 -2.11 -10.85 2.47
CA MET A 77 -2.78 -9.90 1.59
C MET A 77 -2.84 -8.51 2.24
N ASN A 78 -2.56 -7.48 1.45
CA ASN A 78 -2.77 -6.08 1.79
C ASN A 78 -3.69 -5.44 0.76
N VAL A 79 -4.72 -4.74 1.20
CA VAL A 79 -5.66 -4.04 0.31
C VAL A 79 -5.92 -2.62 0.78
N VAL A 80 -6.12 -1.72 -0.18
CA VAL A 80 -6.74 -0.42 0.07
C VAL A 80 -8.15 -0.48 -0.49
N LEU A 81 -9.11 -0.37 0.43
CA LEU A 81 -10.54 -0.28 0.13
C LEU A 81 -10.91 1.19 -0.01
N GLU A 82 -11.65 1.53 -1.05
CA GLU A 82 -12.26 2.83 -1.24
C GLU A 82 -13.77 2.68 -1.09
N ILE A 83 -14.31 3.35 -0.10
CA ILE A 83 -15.75 3.45 0.14
C ILE A 83 -16.31 4.47 -0.87
N SER A 84 -17.31 4.08 -1.63
CA SER A 84 -17.86 4.92 -2.68
C SER A 84 -18.62 6.12 -2.08
N VAL A 85 -17.94 7.25 -1.93
CA VAL A 85 -18.58 8.51 -1.50
C VAL A 85 -19.70 8.94 -2.46
N PRO A 86 -19.55 8.81 -3.80
CA PRO A 86 -20.65 9.06 -4.72
C PRO A 86 -21.94 8.28 -4.42
N ASP A 87 -21.80 6.98 -4.05
CA ASP A 87 -22.96 6.14 -3.76
C ASP A 87 -23.59 6.52 -2.41
N VAL A 88 -22.81 6.97 -1.44
CA VAL A 88 -23.33 7.55 -0.19
C VAL A 88 -24.18 8.79 -0.50
N VAL A 89 -23.65 9.73 -1.29
CA VAL A 89 -24.37 10.96 -1.68
C VAL A 89 -25.65 10.64 -2.45
N GLU A 90 -25.62 9.66 -3.36
CA GLU A 90 -26.78 9.20 -4.10
C GLU A 90 -27.84 8.58 -3.17
N THR A 91 -27.40 7.81 -2.18
CA THR A 91 -28.30 7.25 -1.15
C THR A 91 -28.93 8.33 -0.28
N LEU A 92 -28.16 9.34 0.13
CA LEU A 92 -28.65 10.48 0.93
C LEU A 92 -29.66 11.35 0.15
N ALA A 93 -29.53 11.39 -1.18
CA ALA A 93 -30.49 12.02 -2.08
C ALA A 93 -31.74 11.14 -2.35
N ASP A 94 -31.88 9.99 -1.68
CA ASP A 94 -32.96 9.02 -1.85
C ASP A 94 -33.10 8.54 -3.32
N HIS A 95 -31.93 8.34 -4.00
CA HIS A 95 -31.84 7.92 -5.41
C HIS A 95 -32.68 8.78 -6.39
N LYS A 96 -32.78 10.10 -6.13
CA LYS A 96 -33.54 11.01 -6.97
C LYS A 96 -33.16 10.91 -8.44
N GLN A 97 -34.16 10.77 -9.30
CA GLN A 97 -34.01 10.74 -10.77
C GLN A 97 -34.07 12.18 -11.38
N ASP A 98 -33.70 13.21 -10.61
CA ASP A 98 -33.59 14.56 -11.11
C ASP A 98 -32.47 14.68 -12.15
N PRO A 99 -32.76 15.12 -13.38
CA PRO A 99 -31.74 15.23 -14.45
C PRO A 99 -30.56 16.13 -14.09
N ALA A 100 -30.80 17.20 -13.32
CA ALA A 100 -29.75 18.11 -12.88
C ALA A 100 -28.81 17.45 -11.87
N PHE A 101 -29.38 16.73 -10.90
CA PHE A 101 -28.64 15.93 -9.94
C PHE A 101 -27.80 14.84 -10.61
N GLN A 102 -28.41 14.06 -11.51
CA GLN A 102 -27.71 12.98 -12.22
C GLN A 102 -26.57 13.49 -13.10
N LYS A 103 -26.77 14.64 -13.76
CA LYS A 103 -25.73 15.27 -14.57
C LYS A 103 -24.59 15.80 -13.69
N ALA A 104 -24.89 16.45 -12.59
CA ALA A 104 -23.89 16.94 -11.64
C ALA A 104 -23.08 15.77 -11.01
N MET A 105 -23.74 14.66 -10.67
CA MET A 105 -23.08 13.45 -10.20
C MET A 105 -22.13 12.85 -11.25
N ALA A 106 -22.55 12.81 -12.53
CA ALA A 106 -21.72 12.31 -13.61
C ALA A 106 -20.49 13.19 -13.87
N GLU A 107 -20.67 14.52 -13.88
CA GLU A 107 -19.57 15.50 -14.02
C GLU A 107 -18.58 15.40 -12.84
N ALA A 108 -19.08 15.33 -11.59
CA ALA A 108 -18.26 15.18 -10.40
C ALA A 108 -17.46 13.86 -10.40
N LYS A 109 -18.08 12.72 -10.76
CA LYS A 109 -17.41 11.42 -10.92
C LYS A 109 -16.30 11.46 -11.97
N GLN A 110 -16.49 12.20 -13.06
CA GLN A 110 -15.48 12.36 -14.09
C GLN A 110 -14.32 13.27 -13.62
N GLU A 111 -14.64 14.36 -12.91
CA GLU A 111 -13.64 15.32 -12.42
C GLU A 111 -12.81 14.73 -11.26
N GLU A 112 -13.39 13.86 -10.42
CA GLU A 112 -12.72 13.12 -9.34
C GLU A 112 -11.50 12.33 -9.85
N MET A 113 -11.57 11.75 -11.05
CA MET A 113 -10.45 11.03 -11.65
C MET A 113 -9.23 11.90 -11.95
N SER A 114 -9.41 13.22 -12.08
CA SER A 114 -8.36 14.17 -12.46
C SER A 114 -8.04 15.21 -11.38
N SER A 115 -8.95 15.46 -10.43
CA SER A 115 -8.86 16.47 -9.38
C SER A 115 -8.32 15.89 -8.07
N GLN A 116 -7.78 16.75 -7.21
CA GLN A 116 -7.40 16.41 -5.82
C GLN A 116 -8.41 16.93 -4.79
N LYS A 117 -9.49 17.57 -5.26
CA LYS A 117 -10.58 18.00 -4.39
C LYS A 117 -11.39 16.78 -3.95
N ASP A 118 -11.97 16.84 -2.75
CA ASP A 118 -12.92 15.83 -2.28
C ASP A 118 -14.18 15.81 -3.14
N PHE A 119 -14.83 14.64 -3.19
CA PHE A 119 -16.00 14.42 -4.05
C PHE A 119 -17.15 15.38 -3.73
N ILE A 120 -17.39 15.69 -2.46
CA ILE A 120 -18.50 16.59 -2.07
C ILE A 120 -18.28 17.99 -2.65
N THR A 121 -17.05 18.53 -2.55
CA THR A 121 -16.70 19.82 -3.16
C THR A 121 -16.91 19.79 -4.68
N LEU A 122 -16.45 18.72 -5.35
CA LEU A 122 -16.64 18.56 -6.80
C LEU A 122 -18.11 18.48 -7.19
N PHE A 123 -18.89 17.74 -6.42
CA PHE A 123 -20.32 17.60 -6.64
C PHE A 123 -21.05 18.94 -6.45
N VAL A 124 -20.76 19.67 -5.39
CA VAL A 124 -21.37 21.00 -5.12
C VAL A 124 -21.01 21.98 -6.24
N ASP A 125 -19.73 22.04 -6.64
CA ASP A 125 -19.27 22.87 -7.74
C ASP A 125 -19.99 22.50 -9.06
N ALA A 126 -20.13 21.21 -9.36
CA ALA A 126 -20.81 20.71 -10.55
C ALA A 126 -22.34 20.99 -10.51
N TYR A 127 -22.97 20.83 -9.35
CA TYR A 127 -24.41 21.08 -9.21
C TYR A 127 -24.73 22.56 -9.44
N HIS A 128 -23.94 23.48 -8.89
CA HIS A 128 -24.11 24.92 -9.15
C HIS A 128 -23.86 25.31 -10.61
N LYS A 129 -22.99 24.61 -11.34
CA LYS A 129 -22.80 24.81 -12.79
C LYS A 129 -23.99 24.30 -13.60
N VAL A 130 -24.56 23.15 -13.25
CA VAL A 130 -25.63 22.48 -14.00
C VAL A 130 -26.99 23.11 -13.71
N ALA A 131 -27.24 23.52 -12.46
CA ALA A 131 -28.52 24.09 -12.00
C ALA A 131 -28.31 25.44 -11.29
N PRO A 132 -27.89 26.48 -11.99
CA PRO A 132 -27.64 27.79 -11.38
C PRO A 132 -28.94 28.38 -10.80
N GLY A 133 -28.91 28.68 -9.48
CA GLY A 133 -30.06 29.24 -8.76
C GLY A 133 -30.93 28.23 -8.02
N HIS A 134 -30.75 26.94 -8.19
CA HIS A 134 -31.38 25.90 -7.36
C HIS A 134 -30.56 25.63 -6.09
N LYS A 135 -31.25 25.36 -4.98
CA LYS A 135 -30.60 25.03 -3.71
C LYS A 135 -30.35 23.55 -3.58
N LEU A 136 -29.25 23.17 -2.97
CA LEU A 136 -28.96 21.78 -2.61
C LEU A 136 -30.04 21.16 -1.71
N ALA A 137 -30.69 21.97 -0.88
CA ALA A 137 -31.78 21.56 -0.03
C ALA A 137 -32.99 20.96 -0.78
N GLU A 138 -33.20 21.32 -2.05
CA GLU A 138 -34.27 20.74 -2.89
C GLU A 138 -34.02 19.26 -3.20
N VAL A 139 -32.74 18.87 -3.22
CA VAL A 139 -32.32 17.49 -3.45
C VAL A 139 -32.23 16.72 -2.14
N PHE A 140 -31.63 17.33 -1.10
CA PHE A 140 -31.24 16.62 0.12
C PHE A 140 -32.18 16.79 1.32
N ALA A 141 -33.36 17.46 1.16
CA ALA A 141 -34.39 17.44 2.19
C ALA A 141 -35.14 16.10 2.21
N THR A 142 -34.43 15.02 2.49
CA THR A 142 -34.89 13.63 2.46
C THR A 142 -35.24 13.12 3.86
N GLN A 143 -35.87 11.96 3.95
CA GLN A 143 -36.16 11.30 5.21
C GLN A 143 -34.87 10.90 5.95
N GLN A 144 -33.80 10.58 5.23
CA GLN A 144 -32.51 10.18 5.80
C GLN A 144 -31.81 11.36 6.50
N LEU A 145 -31.95 12.56 5.96
CA LEU A 145 -31.39 13.79 6.54
C LEU A 145 -32.37 14.58 7.42
N LYS A 146 -33.48 13.95 7.81
CA LYS A 146 -34.51 14.57 8.66
C LYS A 146 -33.92 15.06 9.98
N GLY A 147 -34.12 16.32 10.28
CA GLY A 147 -33.59 16.99 11.49
C GLY A 147 -32.19 17.63 11.27
N LYS A 148 -31.49 17.33 10.19
CA LYS A 148 -30.21 17.98 9.80
C LYS A 148 -30.39 18.93 8.62
N VAL A 149 -31.21 18.55 7.64
CA VAL A 149 -31.50 19.36 6.45
C VAL A 149 -33.01 19.58 6.33
N SER A 150 -33.39 20.84 6.07
CA SER A 150 -34.76 21.24 5.75
C SER A 150 -34.79 21.93 4.37
N THR A 151 -35.96 22.08 3.76
CA THR A 151 -36.13 22.78 2.48
C THR A 151 -35.68 24.25 2.51
N GLN A 152 -35.46 24.82 3.70
CA GLN A 152 -34.98 26.19 3.89
C GLN A 152 -33.48 26.27 4.23
N SER A 153 -32.82 25.13 4.41
CA SER A 153 -31.39 25.09 4.72
C SER A 153 -30.55 25.72 3.61
N SER A 154 -29.48 26.40 4.01
CA SER A 154 -28.49 26.96 3.10
C SER A 154 -27.60 25.85 2.50
N ASP A 155 -27.00 26.11 1.33
CA ASP A 155 -26.12 25.13 0.68
C ASP A 155 -24.91 24.76 1.55
N ALA A 156 -24.37 25.70 2.33
CA ALA A 156 -23.30 25.42 3.29
C ALA A 156 -23.72 24.50 4.44
N GLU A 157 -24.99 24.61 4.91
CA GLU A 157 -25.53 23.69 5.92
C GLU A 157 -25.75 22.29 5.34
N VAL A 158 -26.22 22.21 4.09
CA VAL A 158 -26.39 20.93 3.40
C VAL A 158 -25.02 20.28 3.13
N GLU A 159 -24.03 21.02 2.63
CA GLU A 159 -22.67 20.53 2.42
C GLU A 159 -22.07 19.99 3.72
N LYS A 160 -22.23 20.72 4.83
CA LYS A 160 -21.76 20.24 6.13
C LYS A 160 -22.46 18.96 6.55
N ALA A 161 -23.79 18.87 6.39
CA ALA A 161 -24.55 17.68 6.72
C ALA A 161 -24.11 16.48 5.87
N LEU A 162 -23.83 16.68 4.57
CA LEU A 162 -23.31 15.64 3.69
C LEU A 162 -21.93 15.15 4.15
N ARG A 163 -21.02 16.07 4.54
CA ARG A 163 -19.70 15.70 5.06
C ARG A 163 -19.78 14.89 6.34
N ASP A 164 -20.66 15.31 7.27
CA ASP A 164 -20.87 14.61 8.55
C ASP A 164 -21.44 13.19 8.32
N GLU A 165 -22.37 13.02 7.36
CA GLU A 165 -22.94 11.71 7.02
C GLU A 165 -21.94 10.81 6.28
N VAL A 166 -21.16 11.36 5.35
CA VAL A 166 -20.11 10.61 4.66
C VAL A 166 -19.05 10.15 5.65
N ALA A 167 -18.61 11.01 6.57
CA ALA A 167 -17.68 10.62 7.63
C ALA A 167 -18.26 9.49 8.50
N SER A 168 -19.54 9.58 8.88
CA SER A 168 -20.24 8.53 9.62
C SER A 168 -20.33 7.22 8.83
N ALA A 169 -20.60 7.28 7.53
CA ALA A 169 -20.64 6.11 6.66
C ALA A 169 -19.26 5.42 6.54
N ILE A 170 -18.19 6.21 6.45
CA ILE A 170 -16.81 5.70 6.44
C ILE A 170 -16.47 5.02 7.78
N ASP A 171 -16.86 5.64 8.91
CA ASP A 171 -16.66 5.08 10.25
C ASP A 171 -17.42 3.77 10.45
N ASN A 172 -18.66 3.71 10.00
CA ASN A 172 -19.44 2.49 10.02
C ASN A 172 -18.82 1.40 9.13
N SER A 173 -18.36 1.75 7.93
CA SER A 173 -17.69 0.82 7.03
C SER A 173 -16.39 0.28 7.65
N TYR A 174 -15.60 1.13 8.31
CA TYR A 174 -14.42 0.71 9.05
C TYR A 174 -14.76 -0.33 10.13
N ASN A 175 -15.80 -0.09 10.92
CA ASN A 175 -16.25 -1.02 11.96
C ASN A 175 -16.71 -2.36 11.36
N VAL A 176 -17.47 -2.32 10.25
CA VAL A 176 -17.95 -3.52 9.55
C VAL A 176 -16.78 -4.33 9.01
N VAL A 177 -15.80 -3.69 8.37
CA VAL A 177 -14.59 -4.35 7.85
C VAL A 177 -13.79 -4.97 8.98
N THR A 178 -13.61 -4.24 10.10
CA THR A 178 -12.91 -4.75 11.29
C THR A 178 -13.60 -5.98 11.84
N ASN A 179 -14.91 -5.92 12.05
CA ASN A 179 -15.69 -7.05 12.56
C ASN A 179 -15.60 -8.28 11.63
N ARG A 180 -15.63 -8.08 10.31
CA ARG A 180 -15.49 -9.17 9.34
C ARG A 180 -14.14 -9.88 9.45
N ILE A 181 -13.07 -9.10 9.53
CA ILE A 181 -11.71 -9.62 9.63
C ILE A 181 -11.49 -10.35 10.95
N ASP A 182 -12.01 -9.80 12.06
CA ASP A 182 -11.93 -10.42 13.38
C ASP A 182 -12.69 -11.77 13.42
N GLN A 183 -13.88 -11.82 12.82
CA GLN A 183 -14.67 -13.06 12.74
C GLN A 183 -14.02 -14.11 11.82
N TYR A 184 -13.26 -13.67 10.82
CA TYR A 184 -12.48 -14.56 9.96
C TYR A 184 -11.27 -15.16 10.70
N GLY A 185 -10.88 -14.58 11.84
CA GLY A 185 -9.78 -15.07 12.69
C GLY A 185 -8.39 -14.72 12.15
N VAL A 186 -8.26 -13.60 11.45
CA VAL A 186 -6.95 -13.08 11.03
C VAL A 186 -6.15 -12.66 12.26
N VAL A 187 -4.96 -13.18 12.39
CA VAL A 187 -4.07 -12.85 13.52
C VAL A 187 -3.34 -11.54 13.25
N GLN A 188 -3.52 -10.55 14.12
CA GLN A 188 -2.90 -9.23 14.04
C GLN A 188 -3.18 -8.50 12.70
N PRO A 189 -4.45 -8.33 12.29
CA PRO A 189 -4.75 -7.49 11.16
C PRO A 189 -4.38 -6.04 11.50
N ASN A 190 -3.93 -5.29 10.50
CA ASN A 190 -3.68 -3.86 10.63
C ASN A 190 -4.67 -3.11 9.75
N ILE A 191 -5.65 -2.45 10.39
CA ILE A 191 -6.71 -1.72 9.68
C ILE A 191 -6.59 -0.25 10.03
N GLN A 192 -6.40 0.59 9.01
CA GLN A 192 -6.16 2.01 9.19
C GLN A 192 -6.94 2.84 8.18
N LYS A 193 -7.50 3.97 8.63
CA LYS A 193 -7.98 5.01 7.72
C LYS A 193 -6.77 5.75 7.16
N LEU A 194 -6.74 5.98 5.86
CA LEU A 194 -5.66 6.74 5.23
C LEU A 194 -5.92 8.23 5.41
N GLU A 195 -5.07 8.89 6.19
CA GLU A 195 -5.15 10.33 6.42
C GLU A 195 -4.95 11.11 5.12
N GLY A 196 -5.78 12.15 4.90
CA GLY A 196 -5.76 12.94 3.68
C GLY A 196 -6.34 12.26 2.43
N GLN A 197 -6.93 11.06 2.58
CA GLN A 197 -7.59 10.30 1.52
C GLN A 197 -8.97 9.85 2.03
N GLU A 198 -9.96 10.72 1.89
CA GLU A 198 -11.31 10.47 2.40
C GLU A 198 -11.91 9.19 1.78
N GLY A 199 -12.52 8.36 2.62
CA GLY A 199 -13.14 7.10 2.19
C GLY A 199 -12.20 5.92 1.98
N ARG A 200 -10.88 6.04 2.24
CA ARG A 200 -9.94 4.94 2.02
C ARG A 200 -9.48 4.27 3.32
N LEU A 201 -9.56 2.95 3.29
CA LEU A 201 -9.17 2.06 4.39
C LEU A 201 -8.04 1.14 3.91
N MET A 202 -6.91 1.14 4.59
CA MET A 202 -5.84 0.16 4.39
C MET A 202 -6.08 -1.02 5.31
N VAL A 203 -6.01 -2.23 4.77
CA VAL A 203 -6.26 -3.49 5.47
C VAL A 203 -5.14 -4.46 5.15
N GLU A 204 -4.27 -4.69 6.12
CA GLU A 204 -3.20 -5.69 6.03
C GLU A 204 -3.61 -6.95 6.79
N MET A 205 -3.50 -8.09 6.14
CA MET A 205 -3.90 -9.40 6.66
C MET A 205 -2.76 -10.40 6.52
N PRO A 206 -1.80 -10.39 7.45
CA PRO A 206 -0.66 -11.31 7.39
C PRO A 206 -1.09 -12.76 7.56
N GLY A 207 -0.51 -13.66 6.76
CA GLY A 207 -0.71 -15.10 6.87
C GLY A 207 -1.98 -15.65 6.21
N ILE A 208 -2.74 -14.83 5.50
CA ILE A 208 -3.88 -15.27 4.69
C ILE A 208 -3.39 -16.13 3.52
N ARG A 209 -4.06 -17.27 3.31
CA ARG A 209 -3.77 -18.21 2.22
C ARG A 209 -4.79 -18.19 1.08
N GLU A 210 -5.97 -17.61 1.30
CA GLU A 210 -7.10 -17.58 0.38
C GLU A 210 -7.47 -16.14 -0.02
N PRO A 211 -6.67 -15.45 -0.85
CA PRO A 211 -6.91 -14.05 -1.20
C PRO A 211 -8.24 -13.83 -1.94
N GLU A 212 -8.66 -14.78 -2.78
CA GLU A 212 -9.94 -14.71 -3.50
C GLU A 212 -11.16 -14.63 -2.57
N ARG A 213 -11.12 -15.42 -1.50
CA ARG A 213 -12.17 -15.44 -0.48
C ARG A 213 -12.21 -14.13 0.29
N MET A 214 -11.03 -13.58 0.62
CA MET A 214 -10.92 -12.30 1.30
C MET A 214 -11.40 -11.13 0.43
N ARG A 215 -11.10 -11.14 -0.88
CA ARG A 215 -11.64 -10.12 -1.81
C ARG A 215 -13.16 -10.07 -1.75
N LYS A 216 -13.82 -11.22 -1.87
CA LYS A 216 -15.29 -11.31 -1.80
C LYS A 216 -15.83 -10.81 -0.47
N LEU A 217 -15.19 -11.20 0.65
CA LEU A 217 -15.58 -10.78 1.99
C LEU A 217 -15.47 -9.26 2.18
N LEU A 218 -14.39 -8.66 1.69
CA LEU A 218 -14.11 -7.24 1.86
C LEU A 218 -14.94 -6.34 0.94
N GLN A 219 -15.24 -6.79 -0.28
CA GLN A 219 -16.03 -6.03 -1.24
C GLN A 219 -17.54 -6.21 -1.07
N GLY A 220 -17.97 -7.31 -0.47
CA GLY A 220 -19.39 -7.58 -0.25
C GLY A 220 -20.04 -6.53 0.63
N SER A 221 -21.13 -5.91 0.18
CA SER A 221 -21.86 -4.90 0.99
C SER A 221 -22.67 -5.54 2.11
N ALA A 222 -22.91 -6.86 2.06
CA ALA A 222 -23.83 -7.60 2.92
C ALA A 222 -25.25 -7.04 2.85
N ASN A 223 -25.65 -6.52 1.70
CA ASN A 223 -26.99 -6.06 1.46
C ASN A 223 -27.92 -7.26 1.26
N LEU A 224 -28.50 -7.75 2.36
CA LEU A 224 -29.48 -8.84 2.32
C LEU A 224 -30.86 -8.25 2.04
N GLU A 225 -31.55 -8.87 1.08
CA GLU A 225 -32.86 -8.44 0.60
C GLU A 225 -33.79 -9.65 0.51
N PHE A 226 -35.04 -9.46 0.93
CA PHE A 226 -36.08 -10.47 0.83
C PHE A 226 -37.13 -10.05 -0.22
N TRP A 227 -37.16 -10.80 -1.32
CA TRP A 227 -38.01 -10.47 -2.47
C TRP A 227 -39.13 -11.47 -2.62
N GLU A 228 -40.35 -10.95 -2.91
CA GLU A 228 -41.40 -11.77 -3.47
C GLU A 228 -41.02 -12.28 -4.87
N THR A 229 -41.54 -13.41 -5.30
CA THR A 229 -41.16 -14.00 -6.59
C THR A 229 -42.37 -14.18 -7.50
N TYR A 230 -42.09 -14.10 -8.79
CA TYR A 230 -42.98 -14.57 -9.81
C TYR A 230 -42.88 -16.09 -9.94
N ASN A 231 -44.02 -16.71 -10.36
CA ASN A 231 -44.00 -18.07 -10.82
C ASN A 231 -43.45 -18.13 -12.26
N ASN A 232 -42.65 -19.14 -12.58
CA ASN A 232 -42.05 -19.31 -13.91
C ASN A 232 -43.14 -19.46 -15.00
N GLN A 233 -44.33 -20.04 -14.68
CA GLN A 233 -45.47 -20.09 -15.59
C GLN A 233 -45.98 -18.72 -16.03
N GLU A 234 -45.89 -17.72 -15.14
CA GLU A 234 -46.33 -16.36 -15.44
C GLU A 234 -45.35 -15.61 -16.34
N ILE A 235 -44.05 -15.92 -16.21
CA ILE A 235 -42.97 -15.16 -16.88
C ILE A 235 -42.55 -15.78 -18.23
N THR A 236 -42.61 -17.09 -18.38
CA THR A 236 -42.22 -17.80 -19.61
C THR A 236 -42.88 -17.22 -20.88
N PRO A 237 -44.17 -16.87 -20.88
CA PRO A 237 -44.82 -16.25 -22.07
C PRO A 237 -44.19 -14.92 -22.47
N TYR A 238 -43.81 -14.07 -21.49
CA TYR A 238 -43.15 -12.78 -21.76
C TYR A 238 -41.74 -12.95 -22.31
N LEU A 239 -40.99 -13.94 -21.82
CA LEU A 239 -39.69 -14.28 -22.37
C LEU A 239 -39.78 -14.84 -23.80
N ALA A 240 -40.81 -15.63 -24.09
CA ALA A 240 -41.07 -16.13 -25.46
C ALA A 240 -41.39 -14.97 -26.41
N GLN A 241 -42.21 -14.03 -25.97
CA GLN A 241 -42.53 -12.83 -26.74
C GLN A 241 -41.30 -11.94 -26.96
N LEU A 242 -40.43 -11.81 -25.93
CA LEU A 242 -39.16 -11.10 -26.05
C LEU A 242 -38.24 -11.77 -27.08
N ASP A 243 -38.08 -13.10 -27.01
CA ASP A 243 -37.24 -13.86 -27.97
C ASP A 243 -37.72 -13.66 -29.41
N GLN A 244 -39.07 -13.71 -29.66
CA GLN A 244 -39.65 -13.46 -30.98
C GLN A 244 -39.37 -12.05 -31.49
N ARG A 245 -39.52 -11.00 -30.66
CA ARG A 245 -39.24 -9.61 -31.08
C ARG A 245 -37.76 -9.39 -31.36
N LEU A 246 -36.88 -9.99 -30.56
CA LEU A 246 -35.44 -9.95 -30.79
C LEU A 246 -35.05 -10.66 -32.10
N ALA A 247 -35.70 -11.79 -32.45
CA ALA A 247 -35.51 -12.51 -33.71
C ALA A 247 -35.97 -11.70 -34.93
N ASN A 248 -37.03 -10.91 -34.78
CA ASN A 248 -37.57 -10.06 -35.86
C ASN A 248 -36.76 -8.80 -36.13
N GLY A 249 -35.65 -8.56 -35.41
CA GLY A 249 -34.70 -7.49 -35.73
C GLY A 249 -35.07 -6.10 -35.25
N GLU A 250 -35.93 -5.95 -34.21
CA GLU A 250 -36.29 -4.65 -33.62
C GLU A 250 -35.12 -3.98 -32.81
N THR A 251 -33.91 -4.48 -32.92
CA THR A 251 -32.71 -3.92 -32.31
C THR A 251 -32.07 -2.77 -33.09
N LYS A 252 -32.74 -2.16 -34.02
CA LYS A 252 -32.23 -0.97 -34.72
C LYS A 252 -33.02 0.27 -34.33
N THR A 253 -32.54 0.98 -33.28
CA THR A 253 -32.60 2.46 -33.28
C THR A 253 -31.67 2.99 -32.21
N GLU A 254 -30.89 3.96 -32.63
CA GLU A 254 -30.07 4.93 -31.95
C GLU A 254 -28.56 4.69 -31.90
N ALA A 255 -27.95 4.99 -33.08
CA ALA A 255 -26.68 5.71 -33.17
C ALA A 255 -26.63 6.42 -34.52
N SER A 256 -27.26 7.56 -34.65
CA SER A 256 -26.85 8.70 -35.48
C SER A 256 -27.92 9.80 -35.50
N ASP A 257 -27.75 10.82 -34.70
CA ASP A 257 -28.32 12.13 -35.01
C ASP A 257 -27.17 13.13 -35.06
N SER A 258 -26.80 13.49 -36.25
CA SER A 258 -26.30 14.79 -36.64
C SER A 258 -25.86 14.77 -38.09
N THR A 259 -26.72 15.19 -39.00
CA THR A 259 -26.53 16.31 -39.93
C THR A 259 -27.66 16.30 -41.00
N LYS A 260 -28.51 17.30 -40.94
CA LYS A 260 -29.41 17.68 -42.02
C LYS A 260 -28.60 18.25 -43.17
N THR A 261 -28.88 17.83 -44.39
CA THR A 261 -28.89 18.74 -45.54
C THR A 261 -29.91 18.23 -46.56
N GLU A 262 -30.82 19.12 -46.94
CA GLU A 262 -31.89 18.98 -47.91
C GLU A 262 -31.35 18.79 -49.33
N ALA A 263 -32.04 17.96 -50.16
CA ALA A 263 -32.34 18.35 -51.53
C ALA A 263 -33.26 17.29 -52.21
N THR A 264 -34.50 17.74 -52.45
CA THR A 264 -35.38 17.58 -53.63
C THR A 264 -35.33 16.34 -54.53
N GLY A 265 -36.42 15.65 -54.54
CA GLY A 265 -37.35 15.31 -55.64
C GLY A 265 -36.89 14.48 -56.80
N ALA A 266 -37.51 13.30 -57.02
CA ALA A 266 -38.24 12.92 -58.22
C ALA A 266 -38.77 11.48 -58.14
N LYS A 267 -39.99 11.33 -58.52
CA LYS A 267 -40.77 10.10 -58.78
C LYS A 267 -40.13 9.16 -59.76
N ALA A 268 -40.27 7.84 -59.56
CA ALA A 268 -40.76 6.92 -60.62
C ALA A 268 -41.03 5.51 -60.05
N GLU A 269 -42.13 4.97 -60.38
CA GLU A 269 -42.71 3.67 -60.12
C GLU A 269 -42.08 2.48 -60.90
N PRO A 270 -42.61 1.26 -60.83
CA PRO A 270 -41.79 0.06 -60.61
C PRO A 270 -41.59 -0.80 -61.84
N SER A 271 -40.62 -1.65 -61.88
CA SER A 271 -40.61 -2.78 -62.82
C SER A 271 -39.95 -4.00 -62.17
N ALA A 272 -40.71 -5.04 -62.08
CA ALA A 272 -40.31 -6.39 -61.78
C ALA A 272 -39.52 -6.98 -62.94
N LYS A 273 -38.37 -7.64 -62.67
CA LYS A 273 -37.90 -8.89 -63.32
C LYS A 273 -36.66 -9.45 -62.66
N ASN A 274 -36.80 -10.71 -62.21
CA ASN A 274 -35.81 -11.78 -62.17
C ASN A 274 -34.30 -11.44 -62.20
N ALA A 275 -33.64 -11.75 -61.14
CA ALA A 275 -32.21 -12.11 -61.17
C ALA A 275 -31.83 -13.11 -60.06
N LYS A 276 -31.32 -14.19 -60.54
CA LYS A 276 -30.64 -15.31 -59.92
C LYS A 276 -29.97 -15.01 -58.62
N LEU A 277 -30.18 -15.89 -57.60
CA LEU A 277 -29.32 -16.07 -56.44
C LEU A 277 -27.88 -16.35 -56.92
N THR A 278 -26.99 -15.46 -56.57
CA THR A 278 -25.57 -15.74 -56.49
C THR A 278 -25.18 -15.53 -55.02
N LEU A 279 -24.98 -16.64 -54.33
CA LEU A 279 -24.41 -16.71 -53.01
C LEU A 279 -22.93 -16.32 -53.11
N THR A 280 -22.60 -15.09 -52.82
CA THR A 280 -21.25 -14.69 -52.40
C THR A 280 -21.28 -14.53 -50.88
N ALA A 281 -20.76 -15.54 -50.21
CA ALA A 281 -20.55 -15.56 -48.80
C ALA A 281 -19.53 -14.50 -48.43
N ASN A 282 -19.97 -13.44 -47.79
CA ASN A 282 -19.10 -12.49 -47.10
C ASN A 282 -18.61 -13.14 -45.80
N LYS A 283 -17.47 -13.81 -45.91
CA LYS A 283 -16.72 -14.45 -44.83
C LYS A 283 -15.95 -13.37 -44.08
N LYS A 284 -16.59 -12.65 -43.19
CA LYS A 284 -15.91 -11.90 -42.11
C LYS A 284 -16.93 -11.66 -40.97
N ASN A 285 -16.72 -12.38 -39.86
CA ASN A 285 -17.24 -12.28 -38.50
C ASN A 285 -17.92 -13.59 -38.04
N ALA A 286 -17.19 -14.70 -38.11
CA ALA A 286 -17.45 -15.86 -37.28
C ALA A 286 -16.15 -16.21 -36.54
N ALA A 287 -16.23 -16.33 -35.21
CA ALA A 287 -15.16 -16.90 -34.43
C ALA A 287 -14.87 -18.34 -34.89
N PRO A 288 -13.61 -18.78 -34.90
CA PRO A 288 -13.27 -20.11 -35.38
C PRO A 288 -13.84 -21.17 -34.42
N GLY A 289 -14.89 -21.91 -34.87
CA GLY A 289 -15.43 -23.05 -34.13
C GLY A 289 -16.99 -23.14 -33.99
N GLU A 290 -17.76 -22.21 -34.55
CA GLU A 290 -19.22 -22.31 -34.52
C GLU A 290 -19.76 -23.02 -35.80
N ASP A 291 -20.47 -24.14 -35.57
CA ASP A 291 -21.20 -24.83 -36.63
C ASP A 291 -22.33 -23.95 -37.21
N ALA A 292 -22.55 -23.98 -38.53
CA ALA A 292 -23.55 -23.16 -39.22
C ALA A 292 -24.98 -23.35 -38.65
N GLN A 293 -25.29 -24.48 -38.02
CA GLN A 293 -26.54 -24.75 -37.34
C GLN A 293 -26.69 -23.93 -36.05
N THR A 294 -25.63 -23.74 -35.28
CA THR A 294 -25.63 -22.94 -34.05
C THR A 294 -25.85 -21.45 -34.37
N ALA A 295 -25.25 -20.96 -35.44
CA ALA A 295 -25.43 -19.57 -35.90
C ALA A 295 -26.85 -19.31 -36.41
N ALA A 296 -27.50 -20.30 -37.04
CA ALA A 296 -28.88 -20.22 -37.48
C ALA A 296 -29.86 -20.23 -36.28
N MET A 297 -29.61 -21.07 -35.28
CA MET A 297 -30.39 -21.11 -34.04
C MET A 297 -30.32 -19.82 -33.25
N LYS A 298 -29.14 -19.20 -33.15
CA LYS A 298 -28.95 -17.88 -32.47
C LYS A 298 -29.70 -16.75 -33.17
N LYS A 299 -29.92 -16.84 -34.47
CA LYS A 299 -30.74 -15.87 -35.21
C LYS A 299 -32.24 -16.11 -35.05
N MET A 300 -32.70 -17.36 -34.94
CA MET A 300 -34.10 -17.71 -34.76
C MET A 300 -34.57 -17.53 -33.32
N HIS A 301 -33.71 -17.80 -32.36
CA HIS A 301 -33.99 -17.76 -30.93
C HIS A 301 -32.85 -17.08 -30.19
N PRO A 302 -32.68 -15.74 -30.28
CA PRO A 302 -31.54 -15.02 -29.69
C PRO A 302 -31.40 -15.24 -28.17
N LEU A 303 -32.53 -15.31 -27.44
CA LEU A 303 -32.55 -15.53 -26.01
C LEU A 303 -32.46 -17.04 -25.66
N PHE A 304 -33.32 -17.85 -26.23
CA PHE A 304 -33.43 -19.28 -25.88
C PHE A 304 -32.31 -20.14 -26.45
N SER A 305 -31.50 -19.66 -27.37
CA SER A 305 -30.26 -20.35 -27.77
C SER A 305 -29.21 -20.37 -26.65
N MET A 306 -29.30 -19.42 -25.69
CA MET A 306 -28.39 -19.24 -24.57
C MET A 306 -29.04 -19.58 -23.22
N LEU A 307 -30.36 -19.35 -23.06
CA LEU A 307 -31.13 -19.60 -21.85
C LEU A 307 -31.99 -20.84 -22.01
N GLN A 308 -31.71 -21.89 -21.25
CA GLN A 308 -32.53 -23.09 -21.18
C GLN A 308 -33.67 -22.90 -20.18
N THR A 309 -34.86 -22.67 -20.65
CA THR A 309 -36.06 -22.53 -19.80
C THR A 309 -36.50 -23.87 -19.22
N ILE A 310 -37.08 -23.81 -18.00
CA ILE A 310 -37.62 -24.98 -17.33
C ILE A 310 -39.12 -25.05 -17.55
N PRO A 311 -39.69 -26.28 -17.72
CA PRO A 311 -41.15 -26.45 -17.72
C PRO A 311 -41.74 -25.94 -16.41
N GLY A 312 -42.89 -25.28 -16.47
CA GLY A 312 -43.55 -24.64 -15.33
C GLY A 312 -43.84 -25.61 -14.20
N ASP A 313 -43.04 -25.53 -13.15
CA ASP A 313 -43.20 -26.31 -11.89
C ASP A 313 -43.80 -25.48 -10.74
N GLY A 314 -44.14 -24.25 -11.01
CA GLY A 314 -44.68 -23.33 -10.02
C GLY A 314 -43.64 -22.68 -9.08
N LEU A 315 -42.37 -22.74 -9.43
CA LEU A 315 -41.28 -22.13 -8.70
C LEU A 315 -40.82 -20.82 -9.38
N SER A 316 -39.95 -20.08 -8.72
CA SER A 316 -39.40 -18.81 -9.20
C SER A 316 -38.20 -18.97 -10.16
N LEU A 317 -37.74 -20.19 -10.36
CA LEU A 317 -36.62 -20.50 -11.26
C LEU A 317 -37.10 -20.49 -12.72
N VAL A 318 -36.53 -19.60 -13.52
CA VAL A 318 -36.95 -19.40 -14.92
C VAL A 318 -36.16 -20.29 -15.89
N GLY A 319 -34.89 -20.46 -15.64
CA GLY A 319 -34.03 -21.25 -16.52
C GLY A 319 -32.57 -21.27 -16.10
N TYR A 320 -31.79 -21.94 -16.93
CA TYR A 320 -30.34 -22.16 -16.74
C TYR A 320 -29.56 -21.57 -17.90
N ALA A 321 -28.38 -20.97 -17.61
CA ALA A 321 -27.45 -20.53 -18.64
C ALA A 321 -26.01 -20.75 -18.25
N SER A 322 -25.15 -20.92 -19.27
CA SER A 322 -23.69 -20.99 -19.03
C SER A 322 -23.15 -19.63 -18.60
N VAL A 323 -22.18 -19.62 -17.71
CA VAL A 323 -21.44 -18.40 -17.29
C VAL A 323 -20.99 -17.52 -18.47
N ARG A 324 -20.62 -18.15 -19.59
CA ARG A 324 -20.16 -17.44 -20.79
C ARG A 324 -21.27 -16.62 -21.46
N ASP A 325 -22.50 -17.03 -21.28
CA ASP A 325 -23.67 -16.45 -21.97
C ASP A 325 -24.42 -15.44 -21.08
N THR A 326 -24.13 -15.40 -19.75
CA THR A 326 -24.84 -14.53 -18.80
C THR A 326 -24.77 -13.05 -19.19
N ALA A 327 -23.59 -12.57 -19.63
CA ALA A 327 -23.40 -11.18 -20.04
C ALA A 327 -24.22 -10.83 -21.29
N ALA A 328 -24.34 -11.76 -22.25
CA ALA A 328 -25.15 -11.60 -23.45
C ALA A 328 -26.64 -11.61 -23.11
N ILE A 329 -27.09 -12.54 -22.26
CA ILE A 329 -28.44 -12.59 -21.74
C ILE A 329 -28.79 -11.30 -21.00
N ASN A 330 -27.93 -10.80 -20.13
CA ASN A 330 -28.17 -9.55 -19.41
C ASN A 330 -28.38 -8.35 -20.36
N LYS A 331 -27.64 -8.26 -21.47
CA LYS A 331 -27.85 -7.21 -22.47
C LYS A 331 -29.24 -7.33 -23.14
N LEU A 332 -29.72 -8.55 -23.34
CA LEU A 332 -31.04 -8.77 -23.97
C LEU A 332 -32.20 -8.48 -23.00
N ILE A 333 -32.10 -8.94 -21.75
CA ILE A 333 -33.16 -8.77 -20.75
C ILE A 333 -33.24 -7.35 -20.15
N HIS A 334 -32.19 -6.54 -20.26
CA HIS A 334 -32.19 -5.12 -19.86
C HIS A 334 -32.27 -4.16 -21.05
N GLY A 335 -32.37 -4.68 -22.29
CA GLY A 335 -32.45 -3.89 -23.51
C GLY A 335 -33.78 -3.13 -23.65
N GLN A 336 -33.84 -2.18 -24.60
CA GLN A 336 -35.04 -1.37 -24.86
C GLN A 336 -36.26 -2.22 -25.23
N VAL A 337 -36.06 -3.31 -26.00
CA VAL A 337 -37.11 -4.23 -26.37
C VAL A 337 -37.67 -4.97 -25.15
N ALA A 338 -36.79 -5.37 -24.23
CA ALA A 338 -37.19 -6.04 -22.99
C ALA A 338 -38.05 -5.12 -22.10
N LYS A 339 -37.72 -3.85 -21.99
CA LYS A 339 -38.50 -2.84 -21.23
C LYS A 339 -39.94 -2.65 -21.76
N GLN A 340 -40.17 -2.98 -23.04
CA GLN A 340 -41.51 -2.89 -23.66
C GLN A 340 -42.32 -4.16 -23.52
N VAL A 341 -41.67 -5.32 -23.27
CA VAL A 341 -42.32 -6.64 -23.28
C VAL A 341 -42.46 -7.20 -21.88
N LEU A 342 -41.43 -7.03 -21.05
CA LEU A 342 -41.40 -7.56 -19.69
C LEU A 342 -42.26 -6.69 -18.75
N PRO A 343 -42.90 -7.26 -17.72
CA PRO A 343 -43.58 -6.51 -16.68
C PRO A 343 -42.63 -5.51 -16.02
N SER A 344 -43.10 -4.29 -15.75
CA SER A 344 -42.31 -3.23 -15.15
C SER A 344 -41.85 -3.53 -13.71
N ASP A 345 -42.54 -4.43 -13.03
CA ASP A 345 -42.28 -4.91 -11.68
C ASP A 345 -41.47 -6.22 -11.65
N LEU A 346 -41.01 -6.70 -12.83
CA LEU A 346 -40.16 -7.89 -12.93
C LEU A 346 -38.68 -7.53 -12.79
N ARG A 347 -37.96 -8.23 -11.91
CA ARG A 347 -36.51 -8.20 -11.78
C ARG A 347 -35.94 -9.60 -11.95
N LEU A 348 -35.02 -9.78 -12.89
CA LEU A 348 -34.35 -11.06 -13.15
C LEU A 348 -32.96 -11.05 -12.56
N LEU A 349 -32.67 -12.01 -11.65
CA LEU A 349 -31.35 -12.12 -10.98
C LEU A 349 -30.81 -13.54 -11.10
N TRP A 350 -29.48 -13.64 -11.15
CA TRP A 350 -28.76 -14.91 -11.19
C TRP A 350 -28.55 -15.50 -9.80
N GLY A 351 -28.50 -16.83 -9.75
CA GLY A 351 -28.09 -17.58 -8.55
C GLY A 351 -26.62 -17.36 -8.20
N ALA A 352 -26.30 -17.39 -6.92
CA ALA A 352 -24.94 -17.18 -6.40
C ALA A 352 -23.96 -18.32 -6.76
N LYS A 353 -24.48 -19.50 -7.03
CA LYS A 353 -23.70 -20.72 -7.29
C LYS A 353 -24.13 -21.44 -8.56
N PRO A 354 -23.23 -22.23 -9.16
CA PRO A 354 -23.61 -23.13 -10.24
C PRO A 354 -24.65 -24.16 -9.79
N ALA A 355 -25.61 -24.46 -10.67
CA ALA A 355 -26.63 -25.47 -10.46
C ALA A 355 -26.01 -26.87 -10.33
N GLU A 356 -26.48 -27.66 -9.35
CA GLU A 356 -26.06 -29.04 -9.21
C GLU A 356 -26.78 -30.01 -10.16
N GLY A 357 -26.13 -31.14 -10.41
CA GLY A 357 -26.74 -32.24 -11.15
C GLY A 357 -26.75 -32.10 -12.68
N LEU A 358 -26.24 -30.98 -13.22
CA LEU A 358 -26.12 -30.79 -14.67
C LEU A 358 -24.72 -31.27 -15.13
N SER A 359 -24.71 -32.04 -16.25
CA SER A 359 -23.45 -32.59 -16.81
C SER A 359 -22.41 -31.56 -17.26
N LYS A 360 -22.81 -30.29 -17.36
CA LYS A 360 -21.93 -29.16 -17.69
C LYS A 360 -21.59 -28.38 -16.41
N LYS A 361 -20.31 -28.28 -16.10
CA LYS A 361 -19.80 -27.40 -15.04
C LYS A 361 -20.01 -25.93 -15.41
N ASN A 362 -20.37 -25.06 -14.46
CA ASN A 362 -20.54 -23.60 -14.59
C ASN A 362 -21.83 -23.18 -15.34
N VAL A 363 -22.96 -23.75 -14.93
CA VAL A 363 -24.29 -23.32 -15.35
C VAL A 363 -25.00 -22.66 -14.18
N TYR A 364 -25.53 -21.45 -14.38
CA TYR A 364 -26.17 -20.65 -13.33
C TYR A 364 -27.69 -20.60 -13.52
N GLU A 365 -28.40 -20.45 -12.42
CA GLU A 365 -29.86 -20.37 -12.33
C GLU A 365 -30.32 -18.94 -12.50
N LEU A 366 -31.36 -18.67 -13.26
CA LEU A 366 -32.01 -17.37 -13.42
C LEU A 366 -33.36 -17.36 -12.71
N TYR A 367 -33.53 -16.41 -11.78
CA TYR A 367 -34.74 -16.28 -10.96
C TYR A 367 -35.56 -15.03 -11.34
N ALA A 368 -36.90 -15.15 -11.23
CA ALA A 368 -37.83 -14.06 -11.45
C ALA A 368 -38.33 -13.49 -10.12
N LEU A 369 -37.95 -12.29 -9.79
CA LEU A 369 -38.36 -11.57 -8.60
C LEU A 369 -39.42 -10.53 -8.94
N LYS A 370 -40.27 -10.20 -7.95
CA LYS A 370 -41.36 -9.25 -8.08
C LYS A 370 -41.10 -8.01 -7.21
N VAL A 371 -41.09 -6.84 -7.86
CA VAL A 371 -40.96 -5.56 -7.17
C VAL A 371 -42.35 -5.13 -6.69
N THR A 372 -42.59 -5.18 -5.38
CA THR A 372 -43.91 -4.86 -4.78
C THR A 372 -43.93 -3.49 -4.13
N SER A 373 -42.78 -2.87 -3.93
CA SER A 373 -42.64 -1.51 -3.37
C SER A 373 -42.61 -0.44 -4.46
N ALA A 374 -43.19 0.73 -4.15
CA ALA A 374 -43.21 1.85 -5.11
C ALA A 374 -41.84 2.48 -5.37
N ASP A 375 -40.92 2.32 -4.47
CA ASP A 375 -39.52 2.81 -4.55
C ASP A 375 -38.56 1.83 -5.24
N GLY A 376 -39.05 0.67 -5.67
CA GLY A 376 -38.23 -0.35 -6.36
C GLY A 376 -37.29 -1.15 -5.42
N ARG A 377 -37.40 -0.99 -4.10
CA ARG A 377 -36.62 -1.73 -3.11
C ARG A 377 -37.24 -3.05 -2.72
N ALA A 378 -36.46 -3.91 -2.08
CA ALA A 378 -37.01 -5.10 -1.45
C ALA A 378 -38.01 -4.70 -0.34
N ARG A 379 -39.01 -5.52 -0.13
CA ARG A 379 -40.00 -5.28 0.90
C ARG A 379 -39.40 -5.33 2.30
N MET A 380 -38.34 -6.10 2.47
CA MET A 380 -37.60 -6.25 3.73
C MET A 380 -36.10 -6.36 3.42
N GLU A 381 -35.30 -5.62 4.18
CA GLU A 381 -33.82 -5.61 4.06
C GLU A 381 -33.17 -6.25 5.30
N GLY A 382 -31.87 -6.51 5.21
CA GLY A 382 -31.10 -7.25 6.23
C GLY A 382 -30.76 -6.47 7.52
N ASP A 383 -31.09 -5.20 7.60
CA ASP A 383 -30.90 -4.34 8.79
C ASP A 383 -31.74 -4.80 10.02
N VAL A 384 -32.77 -5.61 9.77
CA VAL A 384 -33.59 -6.23 10.83
C VAL A 384 -32.93 -7.47 11.46
N ILE A 385 -31.82 -7.98 10.91
CA ILE A 385 -31.14 -9.17 11.43
C ILE A 385 -30.24 -8.77 12.60
N THR A 386 -30.41 -9.44 13.73
CA THR A 386 -29.65 -9.21 14.96
C THR A 386 -28.56 -10.25 15.19
N ASP A 387 -28.73 -11.48 14.73
CA ASP A 387 -27.74 -12.56 14.85
C ASP A 387 -27.87 -13.55 13.67
N ALA A 388 -26.75 -14.15 13.29
CA ALA A 388 -26.71 -15.21 12.27
C ALA A 388 -25.66 -16.27 12.68
N LYS A 389 -26.01 -17.56 12.51
CA LYS A 389 -25.18 -18.70 12.89
C LYS A 389 -25.23 -19.78 11.82
N ASP A 390 -24.07 -20.38 11.56
CA ASP A 390 -23.98 -21.60 10.77
C ASP A 390 -24.46 -22.78 11.61
N GLN A 391 -25.31 -23.60 11.03
CA GLN A 391 -25.84 -24.81 11.64
C GLN A 391 -26.17 -25.88 10.59
N PHE A 392 -26.58 -27.06 11.04
CA PHE A 392 -27.02 -28.13 10.15
C PHE A 392 -28.53 -28.30 10.24
N ASP A 393 -29.17 -28.50 9.09
CA ASP A 393 -30.58 -28.84 9.02
C ASP A 393 -30.83 -30.27 9.56
N GLN A 394 -32.13 -30.65 9.63
CA GLN A 394 -32.53 -31.99 10.12
C GLN A 394 -31.98 -33.16 9.26
N PHE A 395 -31.46 -32.86 8.06
CA PHE A 395 -30.88 -33.83 7.14
C PHE A 395 -29.35 -33.78 7.12
N GLY A 396 -28.73 -33.00 8.02
CA GLY A 396 -27.27 -32.83 8.09
C GLY A 396 -26.68 -31.95 6.99
N ARG A 397 -27.49 -31.11 6.31
CA ARG A 397 -27.03 -30.16 5.32
C ARG A 397 -26.72 -28.81 5.99
N PRO A 398 -25.63 -28.15 5.59
CA PRO A 398 -25.29 -26.84 6.14
C PRO A 398 -26.34 -25.77 5.77
N GLU A 399 -26.77 -24.98 6.76
CA GLU A 399 -27.65 -23.82 6.58
C GLU A 399 -27.23 -22.67 7.51
N VAL A 400 -27.71 -21.45 7.23
CA VAL A 400 -27.50 -20.30 8.10
C VAL A 400 -28.81 -19.96 8.82
N SER A 401 -28.82 -20.09 10.14
CA SER A 401 -29.90 -19.61 10.99
C SER A 401 -29.75 -18.12 11.21
N MET A 402 -30.84 -17.36 11.10
CA MET A 402 -30.86 -15.92 11.35
C MET A 402 -31.95 -15.56 12.34
N THR A 403 -31.67 -14.58 13.19
CA THR A 403 -32.59 -14.02 14.19
C THR A 403 -32.85 -12.56 13.87
N MET A 404 -34.10 -12.15 13.87
CA MET A 404 -34.54 -10.80 13.55
C MET A 404 -34.94 -10.02 14.81
N ASN A 405 -34.91 -8.70 14.72
CA ASN A 405 -35.45 -7.84 15.77
C ASN A 405 -37.00 -7.90 15.80
N SER A 406 -37.65 -7.25 16.76
CA SER A 406 -39.12 -7.31 16.94
C SER A 406 -39.88 -6.68 15.76
N GLU A 407 -39.31 -5.75 15.02
CA GLU A 407 -39.91 -5.10 13.87
C GLU A 407 -39.83 -6.05 12.66
N GLY A 408 -38.62 -6.57 12.38
CA GLY A 408 -38.38 -7.55 11.33
C GLY A 408 -39.20 -8.84 11.53
N ALA A 409 -39.37 -9.30 12.76
CA ALA A 409 -40.17 -10.48 13.06
C ALA A 409 -41.64 -10.29 12.64
N ARG A 410 -42.20 -9.09 12.87
CA ARG A 410 -43.59 -8.76 12.45
C ARG A 410 -43.69 -8.65 10.92
N GLU A 411 -42.72 -7.98 10.29
CA GLU A 411 -42.72 -7.86 8.82
C GLU A 411 -42.50 -9.20 8.13
N TRP A 412 -41.60 -10.03 8.69
CA TRP A 412 -41.35 -11.38 8.18
C TRP A 412 -42.58 -12.29 8.29
N ALA A 413 -43.30 -12.22 9.43
CA ALA A 413 -44.55 -12.94 9.59
C ALA A 413 -45.61 -12.48 8.57
N ALA A 414 -45.75 -11.19 8.33
CA ALA A 414 -46.67 -10.64 7.34
C ALA A 414 -46.27 -11.03 5.89
N LEU A 415 -44.97 -10.97 5.56
CA LEU A 415 -44.43 -11.34 4.26
C LEU A 415 -44.62 -12.85 3.99
N THR A 416 -44.27 -13.70 4.95
CA THR A 416 -44.41 -15.15 4.83
C THR A 416 -45.87 -15.58 4.76
N LYS A 417 -46.77 -14.94 5.52
CA LYS A 417 -48.22 -15.17 5.45
C LYS A 417 -48.82 -14.86 4.08
N ALA A 418 -48.41 -13.74 3.46
CA ALA A 418 -48.85 -13.32 2.14
C ALA A 418 -48.37 -14.24 1.00
N ASN A 419 -47.27 -14.96 1.23
CA ASN A 419 -46.59 -15.78 0.24
C ASN A 419 -46.62 -17.29 0.55
N VAL A 420 -47.56 -17.77 1.37
CA VAL A 420 -47.74 -19.20 1.62
C VAL A 420 -47.94 -19.93 0.29
N GLY A 421 -47.16 -20.97 0.02
CA GLY A 421 -47.20 -21.73 -1.22
C GLY A 421 -46.36 -21.14 -2.37
N LYS A 422 -45.85 -19.90 -2.23
CA LYS A 422 -44.92 -19.25 -3.17
C LYS A 422 -43.49 -19.28 -2.62
N ALA A 423 -42.52 -18.94 -3.43
CA ALA A 423 -41.16 -18.77 -2.98
C ALA A 423 -40.86 -17.32 -2.55
N ILE A 424 -40.01 -17.15 -1.57
CA ILE A 424 -39.37 -15.85 -1.23
C ILE A 424 -37.90 -16.00 -1.57
N ALA A 425 -37.40 -15.12 -2.44
CA ALA A 425 -35.97 -15.08 -2.80
C ALA A 425 -35.18 -14.33 -1.75
N ILE A 426 -34.12 -14.94 -1.32
CA ILE A 426 -33.10 -14.38 -0.42
C ILE A 426 -31.93 -13.94 -1.29
N VAL A 427 -31.78 -12.63 -1.44
CA VAL A 427 -30.80 -12.00 -2.31
C VAL A 427 -29.75 -11.33 -1.43
N LEU A 428 -28.49 -11.55 -1.73
CA LEU A 428 -27.38 -10.87 -1.09
C LEU A 428 -26.51 -10.23 -2.18
N ASP A 429 -26.31 -8.93 -2.07
CA ASP A 429 -25.50 -8.16 -3.04
C ASP A 429 -25.90 -8.38 -4.52
N GLY A 430 -27.22 -8.49 -4.78
CA GLY A 430 -27.77 -8.59 -6.11
C GLY A 430 -27.72 -10.00 -6.75
N VAL A 431 -27.33 -11.03 -6.00
CA VAL A 431 -27.39 -12.44 -6.43
C VAL A 431 -28.30 -13.27 -5.51
N VAL A 432 -29.03 -14.22 -6.08
CA VAL A 432 -29.95 -15.07 -5.33
C VAL A 432 -29.19 -16.22 -4.67
N TYR A 433 -29.17 -16.23 -3.34
CA TYR A 433 -28.57 -17.32 -2.58
C TYR A 433 -29.51 -18.51 -2.40
N SER A 434 -30.77 -18.21 -2.22
CA SER A 434 -31.82 -19.23 -2.05
C SER A 434 -33.20 -18.65 -2.37
N ALA A 435 -34.12 -19.47 -2.84
CA ALA A 435 -35.53 -19.09 -3.04
C ALA A 435 -36.45 -20.18 -2.50
N PRO A 436 -36.50 -20.40 -1.17
CA PRO A 436 -37.29 -21.46 -0.56
C PRO A 436 -38.79 -21.19 -0.69
N ARG A 437 -39.56 -22.26 -0.84
CA ARG A 437 -41.02 -22.18 -0.82
C ARG A 437 -41.52 -22.03 0.62
N VAL A 438 -42.33 -21.03 0.84
CA VAL A 438 -42.99 -20.79 2.12
C VAL A 438 -44.06 -21.83 2.37
N THR A 439 -43.90 -22.63 3.40
CA THR A 439 -44.89 -23.69 3.77
C THR A 439 -45.95 -23.18 4.74
N ARG A 440 -45.61 -22.22 5.58
CA ARG A 440 -46.50 -21.59 6.59
C ARG A 440 -46.01 -20.22 6.96
N GLU A 441 -46.87 -19.46 7.64
CA GLU A 441 -46.47 -18.21 8.32
C GLU A 441 -45.37 -18.51 9.31
N ILE A 442 -44.30 -17.68 9.31
CA ILE A 442 -43.16 -17.80 10.21
C ILE A 442 -43.23 -16.62 11.19
N ASP A 443 -43.77 -16.87 12.37
CA ASP A 443 -43.82 -15.95 13.49
C ASP A 443 -42.58 -16.15 14.41
N GLY A 444 -42.19 -15.15 15.18
CA GLY A 444 -41.10 -15.24 16.15
C GLY A 444 -39.72 -14.83 15.64
N GLY A 445 -39.56 -14.40 14.39
CA GLY A 445 -38.36 -13.77 13.87
C GLY A 445 -37.11 -14.67 13.74
N GLN A 446 -37.31 -15.98 13.77
CA GLN A 446 -36.27 -16.95 13.46
C GLN A 446 -36.54 -17.58 12.09
N SER A 447 -35.53 -17.62 11.25
CA SER A 447 -35.58 -18.23 9.93
C SER A 447 -34.22 -18.80 9.55
N SER A 448 -34.18 -19.67 8.53
CA SER A 448 -32.92 -20.21 8.02
C SER A 448 -32.78 -19.99 6.53
N ILE A 449 -31.54 -19.76 6.10
CA ILE A 449 -31.14 -19.70 4.68
C ILE A 449 -30.58 -21.06 4.36
N SER A 450 -31.35 -21.84 3.62
CA SER A 450 -30.98 -23.19 3.15
C SER A 450 -30.70 -23.13 1.65
N GLY A 451 -29.74 -23.91 1.17
CA GLY A 451 -29.37 -23.99 -0.23
C GLY A 451 -28.25 -25.01 -0.44
N ASN A 452 -27.63 -24.94 -1.61
CA ASN A 452 -26.47 -25.78 -1.90
C ASN A 452 -25.20 -25.14 -1.32
N PHE A 453 -25.03 -25.25 0.01
CA PHE A 453 -23.91 -24.66 0.74
C PHE A 453 -22.90 -25.71 1.21
N THR A 454 -21.62 -25.34 1.15
CA THR A 454 -20.59 -26.02 1.94
C THR A 454 -20.59 -25.44 3.37
N ILE A 455 -19.92 -26.13 4.31
CA ILE A 455 -19.77 -25.64 5.68
C ILE A 455 -19.03 -24.29 5.70
N GLU A 456 -18.06 -24.11 4.79
CA GLU A 456 -17.31 -22.86 4.66
C GLU A 456 -18.21 -21.72 4.16
N ASP A 457 -19.09 -22.00 3.19
CA ASP A 457 -20.04 -20.99 2.67
C ASP A 457 -21.01 -20.53 3.74
N THR A 458 -21.55 -21.44 4.56
CA THR A 458 -22.50 -21.07 5.64
C THR A 458 -21.80 -20.26 6.72
N LYS A 459 -20.57 -20.62 7.05
CA LYS A 459 -19.78 -19.86 8.00
C LYS A 459 -19.47 -18.45 7.51
N ASP A 460 -19.05 -18.30 6.23
CA ASP A 460 -18.79 -16.99 5.64
C ASP A 460 -20.06 -16.13 5.54
N LEU A 461 -21.16 -16.72 5.14
CA LEU A 461 -22.44 -16.03 5.05
C LEU A 461 -22.93 -15.60 6.43
N ALA A 462 -22.86 -16.47 7.44
CA ALA A 462 -23.22 -16.14 8.81
C ALA A 462 -22.36 -15.00 9.37
N ASN A 463 -21.04 -15.07 9.17
CA ASN A 463 -20.11 -14.02 9.59
C ASN A 463 -20.39 -12.68 8.86
N THR A 464 -20.68 -12.74 7.56
CA THR A 464 -21.01 -11.55 6.76
C THR A 464 -22.28 -10.89 7.27
N LEU A 465 -23.32 -11.65 7.52
CA LEU A 465 -24.59 -11.14 8.05
C LEU A 465 -24.46 -10.58 9.47
N LYS A 466 -23.69 -11.26 10.32
CA LYS A 466 -23.42 -10.83 11.71
C LYS A 466 -22.58 -9.56 11.78
N SER A 467 -21.67 -9.34 10.83
CA SER A 467 -20.83 -8.15 10.78
C SER A 467 -21.59 -6.88 10.39
N GLY A 468 -22.79 -7.03 9.83
CA GLY A 468 -23.63 -5.94 9.40
C GLY A 468 -23.41 -5.47 7.95
N ARG A 469 -24.35 -4.65 7.49
CA ARG A 469 -24.36 -4.05 6.15
C ARG A 469 -23.35 -2.90 6.07
N MET A 470 -22.63 -2.79 4.96
CA MET A 470 -21.86 -1.58 4.65
C MET A 470 -22.79 -0.48 4.12
N PRO A 471 -22.66 0.77 4.58
CA PRO A 471 -23.47 1.90 4.10
C PRO A 471 -23.31 2.18 2.60
N ALA A 472 -22.15 1.87 2.05
CA ALA A 472 -21.82 1.98 0.64
C ALA A 472 -20.90 0.83 0.19
N PRO A 473 -20.91 0.46 -1.09
CA PRO A 473 -20.02 -0.57 -1.60
C PRO A 473 -18.56 -0.15 -1.47
N ALA A 474 -17.71 -1.10 -1.10
CA ALA A 474 -16.27 -0.93 -1.04
C ALA A 474 -15.61 -1.50 -2.29
N LYS A 475 -14.67 -0.75 -2.87
CA LYS A 475 -13.89 -1.16 -4.03
C LYS A 475 -12.42 -1.31 -3.65
N ILE A 476 -11.78 -2.40 -4.07
CA ILE A 476 -10.34 -2.57 -3.91
C ILE A 476 -9.64 -1.72 -4.98
N VAL A 477 -8.97 -0.67 -4.55
CA VAL A 477 -8.21 0.26 -5.43
C VAL A 477 -6.71 -0.02 -5.45
N GLN A 478 -6.22 -0.70 -4.41
CA GLN A 478 -4.87 -1.25 -4.37
C GLN A 478 -4.91 -2.62 -3.70
N GLU A 479 -4.12 -3.52 -4.22
CA GLU A 479 -4.00 -4.88 -3.68
C GLU A 479 -2.57 -5.37 -3.83
N GLU A 480 -2.10 -6.11 -2.83
CA GLU A 480 -0.85 -6.84 -2.85
C GLU A 480 -1.04 -8.18 -2.16
N VAL A 481 -0.67 -9.26 -2.84
CA VAL A 481 -0.70 -10.62 -2.33
C VAL A 481 0.71 -11.20 -2.39
N VAL A 482 1.20 -11.69 -1.25
CA VAL A 482 2.53 -12.29 -1.11
C VAL A 482 2.39 -13.73 -0.64
N GLY A 483 2.97 -14.65 -1.38
CA GLY A 483 2.96 -16.07 -1.01
C GLY A 483 3.80 -16.35 0.25
N PRO A 484 3.37 -17.30 1.13
CA PRO A 484 4.05 -17.60 2.39
C PRO A 484 5.50 -18.05 2.22
N THR A 485 5.79 -18.75 1.13
CA THR A 485 7.14 -19.26 0.82
C THR A 485 8.11 -18.14 0.47
N LEU A 486 7.64 -17.07 -0.18
CA LEU A 486 8.44 -15.88 -0.47
C LEU A 486 8.77 -15.15 0.82
N GLY A 487 7.79 -15.01 1.72
CA GLY A 487 7.99 -14.41 3.04
C GLY A 487 9.05 -15.16 3.86
N ALA A 488 8.98 -16.48 3.95
CA ALA A 488 9.95 -17.30 4.67
C ALA A 488 11.38 -17.14 4.11
N GLN A 489 11.54 -17.11 2.79
CA GLN A 489 12.83 -16.87 2.13
C GLN A 489 13.37 -15.47 2.43
N SER A 490 12.51 -14.46 2.39
CA SER A 490 12.86 -13.07 2.71
C SER A 490 13.30 -12.92 4.16
N ILE A 491 12.63 -13.58 5.11
CA ILE A 491 13.04 -13.61 6.52
C ILE A 491 14.46 -14.20 6.66
N GLN A 492 14.71 -15.36 6.06
CA GLN A 492 16.01 -16.02 6.17
C GLN A 492 17.12 -15.13 5.59
N GLN A 493 16.94 -14.59 4.40
CA GLN A 493 17.91 -13.69 3.77
C GLN A 493 18.10 -12.40 4.59
N GLY A 494 17.03 -11.81 5.07
CA GLY A 494 17.07 -10.62 5.92
C GLY A 494 17.81 -10.85 7.24
N LEU A 495 17.51 -11.92 7.96
CA LEU A 495 18.19 -12.24 9.23
C LEU A 495 19.65 -12.59 9.05
N VAL A 496 20.03 -13.34 8.02
CA VAL A 496 21.43 -13.69 7.74
C VAL A 496 22.23 -12.43 7.38
N SER A 497 21.70 -11.59 6.49
CA SER A 497 22.36 -10.33 6.13
C SER A 497 22.52 -9.40 7.33
N PHE A 498 21.48 -9.30 8.17
CA PHE A 498 21.51 -8.57 9.42
C PHE A 498 22.59 -9.07 10.38
N ALA A 499 22.63 -10.38 10.63
CA ALA A 499 23.61 -10.98 11.55
C ALA A 499 25.06 -10.73 11.08
N ILE A 500 25.31 -10.89 9.78
CA ILE A 500 26.64 -10.64 9.21
C ILE A 500 27.00 -9.16 9.30
N ALA A 501 26.09 -8.26 8.92
CA ALA A 501 26.30 -6.81 9.04
C ALA A 501 26.61 -6.41 10.48
N PHE A 502 25.86 -6.94 11.44
CA PHE A 502 26.03 -6.68 12.86
C PHE A 502 27.39 -7.14 13.38
N VAL A 503 27.83 -8.35 13.05
CA VAL A 503 29.14 -8.87 13.44
C VAL A 503 30.28 -8.07 12.82
N LEU A 504 30.18 -7.71 11.53
CA LEU A 504 31.18 -6.90 10.84
C LEU A 504 31.29 -5.50 11.47
N LEU A 505 30.18 -4.88 11.83
CA LEU A 505 30.15 -3.59 12.50
C LEU A 505 30.78 -3.66 13.89
N MET A 506 30.47 -4.69 14.67
CA MET A 506 31.05 -4.93 15.98
C MET A 506 32.57 -5.10 15.88
N LEU A 507 33.03 -5.86 14.89
CA LEU A 507 34.49 -6.05 14.65
C LEU A 507 35.14 -4.74 14.23
N TYR A 508 34.51 -3.96 13.34
CA TYR A 508 34.98 -2.65 12.92
C TYR A 508 35.22 -1.71 14.12
N MET A 509 34.28 -1.64 15.08
CA MET A 509 34.39 -0.81 16.28
C MET A 509 35.54 -1.22 17.16
N ILE A 510 35.83 -2.51 17.34
CA ILE A 510 36.95 -3.00 18.10
C ILE A 510 38.28 -2.66 17.40
N VAL A 511 38.32 -2.84 16.06
CA VAL A 511 39.52 -2.55 15.27
C VAL A 511 39.87 -1.07 15.28
N MET A 512 38.88 -0.18 15.24
CA MET A 512 39.09 1.27 15.17
C MET A 512 39.35 1.91 16.54
N TYR A 513 38.65 1.48 17.61
CA TYR A 513 38.61 2.17 18.89
C TYR A 513 39.21 1.39 20.05
N ASN A 514 39.83 0.25 19.78
CA ASN A 514 40.39 -0.66 20.79
C ASN A 514 39.30 -1.50 21.51
N VAL A 515 39.75 -2.54 22.20
CA VAL A 515 38.86 -3.57 22.77
C VAL A 515 37.84 -2.99 23.76
N ILE A 516 38.26 -2.20 24.75
CA ILE A 516 37.31 -1.72 25.79
C ILE A 516 36.36 -0.67 25.24
N PRO A 517 36.74 0.41 24.56
CA PRO A 517 35.79 1.36 23.97
C PRO A 517 34.94 0.70 22.89
N GLY A 518 35.52 -0.18 22.04
CA GLY A 518 34.78 -0.93 21.02
C GLY A 518 33.70 -1.84 21.63
N MET A 519 34.03 -2.58 22.70
CA MET A 519 33.03 -3.41 23.39
C MET A 519 31.94 -2.58 24.07
N MET A 520 32.27 -1.36 24.56
CA MET A 520 31.26 -0.45 25.10
C MET A 520 30.28 0.07 24.02
N ALA A 521 30.81 0.40 22.84
CA ALA A 521 29.96 0.75 21.69
C ALA A 521 29.09 -0.43 21.24
N ASN A 522 29.66 -1.64 21.22
CA ASN A 522 28.93 -2.86 20.89
C ASN A 522 27.86 -3.18 21.93
N LEU A 523 28.08 -2.94 23.21
CA LEU A 523 27.07 -3.08 24.25
C LEU A 523 25.93 -2.06 24.06
N ALA A 524 26.24 -0.83 23.69
CA ALA A 524 25.24 0.19 23.37
C ALA A 524 24.42 -0.21 22.14
N LEU A 525 25.06 -0.82 21.14
CA LEU A 525 24.41 -1.31 19.92
C LEU A 525 23.47 -2.49 20.23
N LEU A 526 23.89 -3.44 21.05
CA LEU A 526 23.04 -4.54 21.53
C LEU A 526 21.84 -4.02 22.34
N ALA A 527 22.09 -3.06 23.24
CA ALA A 527 21.02 -2.43 24.02
C ALA A 527 20.05 -1.66 23.10
N ASN A 528 20.53 -0.97 22.08
CA ASN A 528 19.70 -0.31 21.09
C ASN A 528 18.78 -1.31 20.36
N LEU A 529 19.33 -2.39 19.84
CA LEU A 529 18.54 -3.43 19.18
C LEU A 529 17.48 -4.01 20.12
N PHE A 530 17.88 -4.38 21.33
CA PHE A 530 16.99 -4.97 22.33
C PHE A 530 15.83 -4.04 22.71
N PHE A 531 16.13 -2.77 22.97
CA PHE A 531 15.09 -1.79 23.30
C PHE A 531 14.21 -1.44 22.10
N THR A 532 14.78 -1.34 20.89
CA THR A 532 14.00 -1.09 19.67
C THR A 532 12.98 -2.19 19.42
N LEU A 533 13.40 -3.46 19.50
CA LEU A 533 12.49 -4.60 19.38
C LEU A 533 11.46 -4.63 20.51
N GLY A 534 11.85 -4.33 21.75
CA GLY A 534 10.94 -4.27 22.89
C GLY A 534 9.86 -3.18 22.75
N VAL A 535 10.24 -2.00 22.26
CA VAL A 535 9.33 -0.88 22.02
C VAL A 535 8.38 -1.21 20.85
N LEU A 536 8.90 -1.79 19.75
CA LEU A 536 8.07 -2.25 18.62
C LEU A 536 7.02 -3.27 19.08
N ALA A 537 7.44 -4.25 19.90
CA ALA A 537 6.51 -5.23 20.47
C ALA A 537 5.45 -4.58 21.36
N SER A 538 5.80 -3.56 22.17
CA SER A 538 4.87 -2.85 23.03
C SER A 538 3.80 -2.05 22.27
N PHE A 539 4.15 -1.52 21.09
CA PHE A 539 3.22 -0.82 20.21
C PHE A 539 2.46 -1.76 19.26
N GLN A 540 2.69 -3.07 19.34
CA GLN A 540 2.11 -4.07 18.44
C GLN A 540 2.35 -3.74 16.95
N SER A 541 3.45 -3.08 16.65
CA SER A 541 3.80 -2.66 15.30
C SER A 541 4.32 -3.84 14.49
N ALA A 542 3.82 -4.02 13.28
CA ALA A 542 4.27 -5.09 12.40
C ALA A 542 5.68 -4.80 11.85
N LEU A 543 6.55 -5.81 11.96
CA LEU A 543 7.88 -5.77 11.37
C LEU A 543 7.79 -6.17 9.89
N THR A 544 8.08 -5.24 8.99
CA THR A 544 8.10 -5.43 7.53
C THR A 544 9.54 -5.56 7.02
N MET A 545 9.75 -6.00 5.76
CA MET A 545 11.09 -6.03 5.16
C MET A 545 11.75 -4.65 5.12
N PRO A 546 11.09 -3.56 4.69
CA PRO A 546 11.62 -2.21 4.88
C PRO A 546 11.83 -1.84 6.34
N GLY A 547 11.00 -2.32 7.27
CA GLY A 547 11.19 -2.15 8.71
C GLY A 547 12.49 -2.78 9.22
N ILE A 548 12.83 -3.98 8.76
CA ILE A 548 14.14 -4.61 9.03
C ILE A 548 15.27 -3.74 8.48
N ALA A 549 15.15 -3.25 7.24
CA ALA A 549 16.13 -2.33 6.66
C ALA A 549 16.28 -1.06 7.52
N GLY A 550 15.18 -0.53 8.08
CA GLY A 550 15.18 0.58 9.04
C GLY A 550 15.97 0.26 10.32
N ILE A 551 15.74 -0.91 10.93
CA ILE A 551 16.51 -1.36 12.11
C ILE A 551 18.02 -1.48 11.76
N VAL A 552 18.35 -2.10 10.63
CA VAL A 552 19.74 -2.29 10.20
C VAL A 552 20.42 -0.94 9.92
N LEU A 553 19.71 -0.02 9.30
CA LEU A 553 20.19 1.34 9.08
C LEU A 553 20.44 2.06 10.42
N THR A 554 19.53 1.91 11.39
CA THR A 554 19.70 2.53 12.72
C THR A 554 20.90 1.96 13.48
N LEU A 555 21.27 0.70 13.24
CA LEU A 555 22.51 0.14 13.80
C LEU A 555 23.76 0.85 13.22
N GLY A 556 23.77 1.12 11.91
CA GLY A 556 24.83 1.90 11.28
C GLY A 556 24.94 3.33 11.84
N THR A 557 23.79 4.01 11.99
CA THR A 557 23.72 5.37 12.53
C THR A 557 23.90 5.45 14.04
N ALA A 558 23.53 4.40 14.81
CA ALA A 558 23.74 4.33 16.24
C ALA A 558 25.22 4.32 16.64
N VAL A 559 26.06 3.77 15.78
CA VAL A 559 27.51 3.79 15.97
C VAL A 559 28.08 5.20 15.80
N ASP A 560 27.50 6.03 14.93
CA ASP A 560 27.98 7.41 14.65
C ASP A 560 28.05 8.26 15.93
N ALA A 561 27.05 8.19 16.79
CA ALA A 561 27.08 8.91 18.07
C ALA A 561 28.27 8.49 18.95
N ASN A 562 28.58 7.19 19.01
CA ASN A 562 29.74 6.67 19.74
C ASN A 562 31.06 7.08 19.07
N VAL A 563 31.15 7.04 17.74
CA VAL A 563 32.29 7.50 16.96
C VAL A 563 32.57 8.95 17.28
N LEU A 564 31.55 9.81 17.28
CA LEU A 564 31.68 11.23 17.57
C LEU A 564 32.22 11.50 19.00
N ILE A 565 31.64 10.80 19.97
CA ILE A 565 32.09 10.89 21.37
C ILE A 565 33.57 10.45 21.49
N TYR A 566 33.94 9.33 20.88
CA TYR A 566 35.31 8.80 20.98
C TYR A 566 36.33 9.67 20.25
N GLU A 567 36.01 10.23 19.09
CA GLU A 567 36.88 11.16 18.38
C GLU A 567 37.09 12.45 19.19
N ARG A 568 36.04 12.96 19.87
CA ARG A 568 36.16 14.10 20.77
C ARG A 568 37.03 13.77 22.02
N ILE A 569 36.82 12.59 22.61
CA ILE A 569 37.70 12.15 23.75
C ILE A 569 39.15 12.03 23.29
N LYS A 570 39.43 11.49 22.10
CA LYS A 570 40.76 11.43 21.52
C LYS A 570 41.38 12.82 21.33
N GLU A 571 40.62 13.80 20.91
CA GLU A 571 41.05 15.19 20.75
C GLU A 571 41.42 15.79 22.10
N GLU A 572 40.60 15.64 23.15
CA GLU A 572 40.86 16.15 24.49
C GLU A 572 42.10 15.48 25.15
N LEU A 573 42.29 14.17 24.90
CA LEU A 573 43.48 13.44 25.34
C LEU A 573 44.74 13.89 24.61
N ARG A 574 44.67 14.25 23.32
CA ARG A 574 45.81 14.82 22.55
C ARG A 574 46.20 16.22 23.05
N LEU A 575 45.25 16.96 23.62
CA LEU A 575 45.51 18.25 24.28
C LEU A 575 46.15 18.09 25.67
N GLY A 576 46.46 16.85 26.09
CA GLY A 576 47.14 16.57 27.38
C GLY A 576 46.23 16.52 28.60
N LYS A 577 44.89 16.52 28.43
CA LYS A 577 43.93 16.44 29.55
C LYS A 577 43.88 15.02 30.14
N GLY A 578 43.69 14.93 31.44
CA GLY A 578 43.54 13.65 32.13
C GLY A 578 42.23 12.92 31.73
N MET A 579 42.22 11.60 31.85
CA MET A 579 41.08 10.76 31.40
C MET A 579 39.71 11.21 31.94
N LYS A 580 39.61 11.58 33.24
CA LYS A 580 38.32 12.06 33.82
C LYS A 580 37.80 13.32 33.10
N GLN A 581 38.70 14.27 32.86
CA GLN A 581 38.37 15.52 32.20
C GLN A 581 38.08 15.31 30.71
N ALA A 582 38.91 14.53 30.03
CA ALA A 582 38.75 14.21 28.61
C ALA A 582 37.40 13.50 28.34
N LEU A 583 36.98 12.57 29.20
CA LEU A 583 35.69 11.95 29.13
C LEU A 583 34.54 12.96 29.34
N HIS A 584 34.63 13.76 30.39
CA HIS A 584 33.58 14.75 30.70
C HIS A 584 33.37 15.74 29.55
N GLU A 585 34.47 16.33 29.08
CA GLU A 585 34.41 17.30 27.98
C GLU A 585 34.11 16.65 26.64
N GLY A 586 34.58 15.42 26.36
CA GLY A 586 34.26 14.67 25.17
C GLY A 586 32.76 14.45 25.00
N TYR A 587 32.10 13.97 26.06
CA TYR A 587 30.63 13.82 26.07
C TYR A 587 29.88 15.15 26.00
N SER A 588 30.36 16.19 26.70
CA SER A 588 29.72 17.51 26.71
C SER A 588 29.80 18.20 25.35
N ASN A 589 30.99 18.16 24.73
CA ASN A 589 31.23 18.83 23.44
C ASN A 589 30.61 18.07 22.27
N ALA A 590 30.47 16.73 22.38
CA ALA A 590 29.81 15.91 21.36
C ALA A 590 28.28 16.04 21.42
N PHE A 591 27.68 16.34 22.58
CA PHE A 591 26.24 16.33 22.81
C PHE A 591 25.45 17.17 21.78
N SER A 592 25.87 18.41 21.56
CA SER A 592 25.19 19.34 20.64
C SER A 592 25.16 18.77 19.22
N ALA A 593 26.29 18.27 18.73
CA ALA A 593 26.37 17.73 17.36
C ALA A 593 25.55 16.43 17.21
N ILE A 594 25.55 15.54 18.22
CA ILE A 594 24.75 14.32 18.21
C ILE A 594 23.27 14.65 18.24
N PHE A 595 22.85 15.63 19.05
CA PHE A 595 21.46 16.07 19.12
C PHE A 595 20.99 16.65 17.79
N ASP A 596 21.77 17.57 17.21
CA ASP A 596 21.46 18.20 15.93
C ASP A 596 21.32 17.16 14.80
N SER A 597 22.23 16.19 14.74
CA SER A 597 22.22 15.09 13.79
C SER A 597 20.98 14.21 13.91
N ASN A 598 20.66 13.75 15.13
CA ASN A 598 19.49 12.92 15.35
C ASN A 598 18.19 13.70 15.09
N LEU A 599 18.15 15.00 15.39
CA LEU A 599 16.97 15.83 15.14
C LEU A 599 16.70 16.02 13.65
N THR A 600 17.73 16.23 12.83
CA THR A 600 17.56 16.32 11.36
C THR A 600 17.04 15.02 10.76
N SER A 601 17.60 13.87 11.19
CA SER A 601 17.12 12.55 10.79
C SER A 601 15.68 12.27 11.30
N LEU A 602 15.34 12.76 12.50
CA LEU A 602 14.00 12.64 13.05
C LEU A 602 12.98 13.47 12.25
N ILE A 603 13.33 14.68 11.80
CA ILE A 603 12.46 15.50 10.93
C ILE A 603 12.10 14.73 9.65
N THR A 604 13.09 14.16 8.97
CA THR A 604 12.85 13.37 7.75
C THR A 604 12.07 12.11 8.04
N GLY A 605 12.35 11.43 9.16
CA GLY A 605 11.62 10.26 9.62
C GLY A 605 10.14 10.55 9.89
N VAL A 606 9.82 11.68 10.54
CA VAL A 606 8.44 12.11 10.81
C VAL A 606 7.70 12.46 9.51
N ILE A 607 8.36 13.16 8.58
CA ILE A 607 7.77 13.44 7.27
C ILE A 607 7.44 12.13 6.56
N LEU A 608 8.38 11.17 6.56
CA LEU A 608 8.17 9.86 5.96
C LEU A 608 7.05 9.06 6.65
N LEU A 609 6.89 9.20 7.96
CA LEU A 609 5.81 8.56 8.72
C LEU A 609 4.44 9.12 8.34
N VAL A 610 4.34 10.43 8.16
CA VAL A 610 3.07 11.12 7.82
C VAL A 610 2.71 10.94 6.35
N THR A 611 3.69 11.03 5.44
CA THR A 611 3.43 10.96 3.99
C THR A 611 3.48 9.56 3.41
N GLY A 612 4.16 8.63 4.11
CA GLY A 612 4.34 7.24 3.67
C GLY A 612 3.12 6.38 3.92
N THR A 613 2.96 5.34 3.11
CA THR A 613 1.90 4.35 3.23
C THR A 613 2.49 2.94 3.34
N GLY A 614 1.75 2.00 3.94
CA GLY A 614 2.12 0.58 4.00
C GLY A 614 3.55 0.31 4.49
N PRO A 615 4.37 -0.38 3.68
CA PRO A 615 5.73 -0.78 4.05
C PRO A 615 6.66 0.37 4.43
N ILE A 616 6.50 1.56 3.80
CA ILE A 616 7.32 2.75 4.11
C ILE A 616 7.02 3.28 5.50
N ARG A 617 5.77 3.27 5.91
CA ARG A 617 5.37 3.69 7.27
C ARG A 617 6.01 2.79 8.32
N GLY A 618 6.07 1.46 8.06
CA GLY A 618 6.80 0.50 8.88
C GLY A 618 8.29 0.81 8.98
N PHE A 619 8.95 1.15 7.86
CA PHE A 619 10.33 1.61 7.84
C PHE A 619 10.53 2.89 8.67
N ALA A 620 9.69 3.90 8.46
CA ALA A 620 9.78 5.18 9.18
C ALA A 620 9.61 4.99 10.70
N THR A 621 8.65 4.16 11.12
CA THR A 621 8.39 3.83 12.53
C THR A 621 9.62 3.19 13.17
N THR A 622 10.20 2.15 12.56
CA THR A 622 11.38 1.46 13.08
C THR A 622 12.59 2.39 13.11
N TRP A 623 12.75 3.23 12.10
CA TRP A 623 13.85 4.19 12.02
C TRP A 623 13.75 5.27 13.10
N ILE A 624 12.58 5.88 13.31
CA ILE A 624 12.35 6.89 14.36
C ILE A 624 12.62 6.30 15.75
N ILE A 625 12.02 5.13 16.05
CA ILE A 625 12.23 4.45 17.34
C ILE A 625 13.73 4.16 17.55
N GLY A 626 14.38 3.60 16.53
CA GLY A 626 15.80 3.28 16.61
C GLY A 626 16.69 4.51 16.81
N LEU A 627 16.38 5.66 16.16
CA LEU A 627 17.11 6.93 16.37
C LEU A 627 16.98 7.44 17.80
N VAL A 628 15.76 7.46 18.36
CA VAL A 628 15.53 7.92 19.74
C VAL A 628 16.25 7.03 20.75
N ILE A 629 16.19 5.72 20.54
CA ILE A 629 16.87 4.75 21.42
C ILE A 629 18.38 4.82 21.26
N SER A 630 18.90 5.02 20.03
CA SER A 630 20.33 5.15 19.77
C SER A 630 20.92 6.36 20.49
N PHE A 631 20.20 7.49 20.45
CA PHE A 631 20.58 8.67 21.20
C PHE A 631 20.65 8.39 22.71
N PHE A 632 19.65 7.71 23.26
CA PHE A 632 19.60 7.33 24.66
C PHE A 632 20.77 6.39 25.05
N THR A 633 21.00 5.33 24.27
CA THR A 633 22.01 4.32 24.59
C THR A 633 23.44 4.87 24.43
N ALA A 634 23.73 5.61 23.35
CA ALA A 634 25.06 6.13 23.08
C ALA A 634 25.42 7.28 24.00
N VAL A 635 24.51 8.22 24.29
CA VAL A 635 24.84 9.42 25.05
C VAL A 635 24.72 9.22 26.56
N PHE A 636 23.68 8.50 27.01
CA PHE A 636 23.41 8.38 28.43
C PHE A 636 23.92 7.07 29.04
N LEU A 637 23.62 5.93 28.40
CA LEU A 637 23.95 4.63 28.96
C LEU A 637 25.47 4.38 28.98
N THR A 638 26.16 4.62 27.85
CA THR A 638 27.62 4.48 27.79
C THR A 638 28.33 5.43 28.72
N ARG A 639 27.86 6.68 28.85
CA ARG A 639 28.39 7.68 29.74
C ARG A 639 28.36 7.25 31.21
N ILE A 640 27.23 6.68 31.66
CA ILE A 640 27.10 6.17 33.03
C ILE A 640 28.16 5.09 33.33
N VAL A 641 28.34 4.16 32.37
CA VAL A 641 29.33 3.09 32.55
C VAL A 641 30.75 3.64 32.63
N PHE A 642 31.15 4.51 31.69
CA PHE A 642 32.49 5.12 31.69
C PHE A 642 32.72 5.97 32.94
N GLU A 643 31.81 6.88 33.30
CA GLU A 643 31.92 7.73 34.48
C GLU A 643 31.98 6.91 35.77
N ASN A 644 31.23 5.80 35.86
CA ASN A 644 31.28 4.94 37.07
C ASN A 644 32.61 4.19 37.19
N ARG A 645 33.17 3.69 36.07
CA ARG A 645 34.43 2.95 36.06
C ARG A 645 35.62 3.87 36.30
N VAL A 646 35.68 5.02 35.64
CA VAL A 646 36.74 6.02 35.78
C VAL A 646 36.62 6.74 37.13
N GLY A 647 35.43 6.92 37.69
CA GLY A 647 35.17 7.45 39.03
C GLY A 647 35.70 6.55 40.17
N LYS A 648 35.84 5.23 39.88
CA LYS A 648 36.44 4.25 40.79
C LYS A 648 37.93 4.01 40.50
N ASP A 649 38.58 4.95 39.81
CA ASP A 649 39.97 4.91 39.36
C ASP A 649 40.35 3.68 38.51
N LYS A 650 39.34 3.03 37.93
CA LYS A 650 39.49 1.99 36.88
C LYS A 650 39.49 2.65 35.50
N TRP A 651 40.19 2.08 34.56
CA TRP A 651 40.30 2.58 33.18
C TRP A 651 40.97 3.95 33.03
N MET A 652 41.86 4.36 33.95
CA MET A 652 42.57 5.63 33.86
C MET A 652 43.55 5.71 32.69
N ASN A 653 44.09 4.56 32.26
CA ASN A 653 45.03 4.45 31.12
C ASN A 653 44.37 3.88 29.87
N LEU A 654 43.06 4.12 29.67
CA LEU A 654 42.30 3.62 28.55
C LEU A 654 42.77 4.28 27.26
N SER A 655 43.03 3.47 26.22
CA SER A 655 43.33 3.94 24.86
C SER A 655 42.07 3.83 23.99
N PHE A 656 41.76 4.92 23.27
CA PHE A 656 40.69 4.95 22.25
C PHE A 656 41.26 4.74 20.84
N THR A 657 42.49 4.20 20.72
CA THR A 657 43.12 3.92 19.43
C THR A 657 43.81 2.57 19.48
N THR A 658 43.77 1.84 18.36
CA THR A 658 44.59 0.65 18.11
C THR A 658 45.87 1.04 17.38
N ASN A 659 46.80 0.07 17.21
CA ASN A 659 47.99 0.30 16.39
C ASN A 659 47.64 0.63 14.94
N PHE A 660 46.53 0.12 14.41
CA PHE A 660 46.01 0.42 13.08
C PHE A 660 45.43 1.84 13.01
N SER A 661 44.56 2.21 13.95
CA SER A 661 43.85 3.50 13.90
C SER A 661 44.68 4.69 14.43
N LYS A 662 45.78 4.45 15.13
CA LYS A 662 46.67 5.48 15.69
C LYS A 662 47.24 6.44 14.65
N ASN A 663 47.56 5.89 13.47
CA ASN A 663 48.15 6.63 12.36
C ASN A 663 47.17 6.96 11.24
N PHE A 664 45.88 6.56 11.41
CA PHE A 664 44.86 6.80 10.41
C PHE A 664 44.58 8.30 10.28
N MET A 665 44.84 8.88 9.13
CA MET A 665 44.65 10.30 8.79
C MET A 665 45.43 11.28 9.70
N LYS A 666 46.43 10.80 10.45
CA LYS A 666 47.27 11.65 11.31
C LYS A 666 48.16 12.55 10.45
N ASP A 667 48.21 13.85 10.80
CA ASP A 667 49.08 14.86 10.21
C ASP A 667 48.93 15.05 8.67
N LYS A 668 47.80 14.58 8.07
CA LYS A 668 47.52 14.85 6.67
C LYS A 668 46.66 16.13 6.55
N SER A 669 47.16 17.11 5.84
CA SER A 669 46.46 18.34 5.53
C SER A 669 46.19 18.43 4.05
N TYR A 670 44.95 18.39 3.67
CA TYR A 670 44.50 18.52 2.29
C TYR A 670 44.00 19.93 2.01
N HIS A 671 44.23 20.44 0.81
CA HIS A 671 43.80 21.80 0.41
C HIS A 671 42.43 21.81 -0.30
N PHE A 672 41.41 21.33 0.38
CA PHE A 672 40.02 21.24 -0.18
C PHE A 672 39.53 22.57 -0.70
N MET A 673 39.69 23.63 0.09
CA MET A 673 39.21 24.96 -0.26
C MET A 673 39.93 25.64 -1.41
N SER A 674 41.13 25.19 -1.82
CA SER A 674 41.79 25.67 -3.04
C SER A 674 41.26 25.01 -4.30
N MET A 675 40.69 23.81 -4.16
CA MET A 675 40.20 22.98 -5.27
C MET A 675 38.72 23.21 -5.61
N TYR A 676 37.99 24.13 -4.93
CA TYR A 676 36.55 24.25 -5.07
C TYR A 676 36.10 24.51 -6.50
N LYS A 677 36.85 25.28 -7.30
CA LYS A 677 36.50 25.51 -8.72
C LYS A 677 36.55 24.23 -9.54
N LYS A 678 37.58 23.40 -9.35
CA LYS A 678 37.70 22.09 -10.02
C LYS A 678 36.60 21.16 -9.57
N SER A 679 36.29 21.15 -8.27
CA SER A 679 35.20 20.39 -7.69
C SER A 679 33.86 20.75 -8.31
N PHE A 680 33.52 22.05 -8.38
CA PHE A 680 32.27 22.48 -9.00
C PHE A 680 32.18 22.09 -10.48
N THR A 681 33.31 22.06 -11.21
CA THR A 681 33.32 21.58 -12.60
C THR A 681 33.02 20.08 -12.67
N VAL A 682 33.69 19.27 -11.83
CA VAL A 682 33.47 17.80 -11.80
C VAL A 682 32.02 17.48 -11.44
N TRP A 683 31.50 18.12 -10.39
CA TRP A 683 30.11 17.91 -9.95
C TRP A 683 29.11 18.44 -10.98
N GLY A 684 29.38 19.57 -11.63
CA GLY A 684 28.58 20.12 -12.71
C GLY A 684 28.49 19.17 -13.91
N VAL A 685 29.63 18.55 -14.28
CA VAL A 685 29.65 17.54 -15.34
C VAL A 685 28.88 16.29 -14.93
N ALA A 686 29.05 15.82 -13.70
CA ALA A 686 28.30 14.64 -13.19
C ALA A 686 26.78 14.89 -13.22
N VAL A 687 26.34 16.04 -12.72
CA VAL A 687 24.92 16.44 -12.76
C VAL A 687 24.42 16.56 -14.21
N LEU A 688 25.22 17.15 -15.11
CA LEU A 688 24.85 17.25 -16.52
C LEU A 688 24.66 15.86 -17.16
N ILE A 689 25.57 14.91 -16.89
CA ILE A 689 25.43 13.52 -17.34
C ILE A 689 24.13 12.90 -16.79
N CYS A 690 23.82 13.11 -15.51
CA CYS A 690 22.58 12.63 -14.90
C CYS A 690 21.33 13.24 -15.58
N ILE A 691 21.33 14.55 -15.83
CA ILE A 691 20.21 15.24 -16.51
C ILE A 691 20.05 14.75 -17.95
N VAL A 692 21.15 14.58 -18.68
CA VAL A 692 21.12 14.03 -20.05
C VAL A 692 20.61 12.60 -20.06
N SER A 693 21.08 11.75 -19.12
CA SER A 693 20.55 10.39 -18.96
C SER A 693 19.05 10.39 -18.68
N PHE A 694 18.60 11.24 -17.78
CA PHE A 694 17.18 11.40 -17.47
C PHE A 694 16.35 11.82 -18.69
N ALA A 695 16.85 12.78 -19.49
CA ALA A 695 16.15 13.25 -20.69
C ALA A 695 16.11 12.20 -21.83
N VAL A 696 17.17 11.40 -21.98
CA VAL A 696 17.29 10.42 -23.10
C VAL A 696 16.70 9.06 -22.73
N ARG A 697 16.99 8.55 -21.52
CA ARG A 697 16.58 7.21 -21.07
C ARG A 697 15.35 7.23 -20.18
N GLY A 698 15.04 8.36 -19.54
CA GLY A 698 13.95 8.48 -18.57
C GLY A 698 14.25 7.74 -17.28
N LEU A 699 13.18 7.45 -16.52
CA LEU A 699 13.19 6.66 -15.28
C LEU A 699 12.25 5.47 -15.44
N SER A 700 12.70 4.31 -14.97
CA SER A 700 11.83 3.15 -14.83
C SER A 700 10.97 3.33 -13.59
N ARG A 701 9.68 3.59 -13.78
CA ARG A 701 8.71 3.79 -12.71
C ARG A 701 7.95 2.49 -12.46
N SER A 702 7.79 2.12 -11.18
CA SER A 702 6.97 0.99 -10.78
C SER A 702 5.47 1.30 -10.97
N ILE A 703 4.64 0.29 -10.78
CA ILE A 703 3.18 0.46 -10.78
C ILE A 703 2.68 1.42 -9.71
N ASP A 704 3.44 1.65 -8.63
CA ASP A 704 3.10 2.65 -7.61
C ASP A 704 2.95 4.06 -8.16
N PHE A 705 3.69 4.39 -9.23
CA PHE A 705 3.69 5.70 -9.87
C PHE A 705 2.95 5.74 -11.21
N THR A 706 2.75 4.59 -11.85
CA THR A 706 2.09 4.52 -13.17
C THR A 706 0.68 3.97 -13.10
N GLY A 707 0.33 3.30 -12.02
CA GLY A 707 -0.78 2.37 -11.98
C GLY A 707 -0.48 1.10 -12.78
N GLY A 708 -1.16 0.03 -12.50
CA GLY A 708 -0.98 -1.24 -13.21
C GLY A 708 -1.03 -2.46 -12.30
N ARG A 709 -0.59 -3.58 -12.87
CA ARG A 709 -0.47 -4.88 -12.19
C ARG A 709 0.95 -5.39 -12.28
N ASN A 710 1.45 -5.97 -11.20
CA ASN A 710 2.71 -6.69 -11.14
C ASN A 710 2.45 -8.15 -10.79
N TYR A 711 3.10 -9.05 -11.51
CA TYR A 711 3.10 -10.47 -11.21
C TYR A 711 4.55 -10.95 -11.08
N VAL A 712 4.88 -11.52 -9.94
CA VAL A 712 6.15 -12.25 -9.76
C VAL A 712 5.88 -13.72 -10.03
N VAL A 713 6.49 -14.23 -11.08
CA VAL A 713 6.24 -15.59 -11.58
C VAL A 713 7.52 -16.39 -11.49
N THR A 714 7.41 -17.59 -10.91
CA THR A 714 8.48 -18.61 -11.00
C THR A 714 8.31 -19.38 -12.32
N LEU A 715 9.39 -19.57 -13.05
CA LEU A 715 9.40 -20.31 -14.31
C LEU A 715 9.79 -21.76 -14.08
N ASN A 716 9.38 -22.65 -14.99
CA ASN A 716 9.71 -24.09 -14.92
C ASN A 716 11.21 -24.40 -15.11
N LYS A 717 11.93 -23.50 -15.77
CA LYS A 717 13.38 -23.63 -16.09
C LYS A 717 14.05 -22.25 -16.07
N PRO A 718 15.37 -22.17 -15.82
CA PRO A 718 16.12 -20.94 -15.99
C PRO A 718 15.98 -20.41 -17.43
N THR A 719 15.60 -19.15 -17.57
CA THR A 719 15.28 -18.54 -18.87
C THR A 719 15.85 -17.12 -18.94
N GLN A 720 16.26 -16.70 -20.14
CA GLN A 720 16.64 -15.31 -20.36
C GLN A 720 15.39 -14.41 -20.38
N VAL A 721 15.45 -13.27 -19.71
CA VAL A 721 14.34 -12.30 -19.62
C VAL A 721 13.85 -11.87 -21.01
N GLU A 722 14.76 -11.76 -21.97
CA GLU A 722 14.43 -11.33 -23.32
C GLU A 722 13.49 -12.31 -24.05
N ASP A 723 13.60 -13.61 -23.76
CA ASP A 723 12.72 -14.60 -24.37
C ASP A 723 11.30 -14.52 -23.76
N VAL A 724 11.21 -14.28 -22.43
CA VAL A 724 9.93 -14.03 -21.78
C VAL A 724 9.31 -12.72 -22.29
N ARG A 725 10.13 -11.67 -22.48
CA ARG A 725 9.69 -10.37 -23.01
C ARG A 725 9.09 -10.50 -24.41
N LYS A 726 9.71 -11.28 -25.29
CA LYS A 726 9.20 -11.53 -26.65
C LYS A 726 7.81 -12.15 -26.65
N VAL A 727 7.57 -13.10 -25.74
CA VAL A 727 6.27 -13.79 -25.62
C VAL A 727 5.22 -12.89 -24.97
N MET A 728 5.62 -12.06 -24.02
CA MET A 728 4.71 -11.14 -23.36
C MET A 728 4.38 -9.90 -24.18
N ASN A 729 5.24 -9.55 -25.17
CA ASN A 729 5.00 -8.39 -26.02
C ASN A 729 3.75 -8.60 -26.89
N GLY A 730 2.74 -7.76 -26.71
CA GLY A 730 1.45 -7.86 -27.38
C GLY A 730 0.49 -8.93 -26.85
N ALA A 731 0.84 -9.63 -25.77
CA ALA A 731 -0.06 -10.58 -25.12
C ALA A 731 -1.28 -9.88 -24.46
N PHE A 732 -1.05 -8.71 -23.90
CA PHE A 732 -2.10 -7.87 -23.31
C PHE A 732 -2.56 -6.82 -24.32
N VAL A 733 -3.84 -6.83 -24.66
CA VAL A 733 -4.48 -5.83 -25.52
C VAL A 733 -5.63 -5.20 -24.77
N ASN A 734 -5.59 -3.89 -24.55
CA ASN A 734 -6.63 -3.17 -23.83
C ASN A 734 -7.98 -3.29 -24.55
N THR A 735 -9.06 -3.53 -23.79
CA THR A 735 -10.42 -3.66 -24.31
C THR A 735 -11.35 -2.55 -23.85
N VAL A 736 -10.88 -1.72 -22.91
CA VAL A 736 -11.65 -0.65 -22.26
C VAL A 736 -10.86 0.65 -22.28
N GLY A 737 -11.54 1.79 -22.23
CA GLY A 737 -10.96 3.14 -22.13
C GLY A 737 -10.42 3.68 -23.45
N GLU A 738 -9.68 4.79 -23.40
CA GLU A 738 -9.11 5.48 -24.57
C GLU A 738 -8.06 4.65 -25.34
N ASN A 739 -7.51 3.64 -24.69
CA ASN A 739 -6.51 2.74 -25.26
C ASN A 739 -7.09 1.42 -25.75
N ALA A 740 -8.42 1.29 -25.87
CA ALA A 740 -9.05 0.08 -26.38
C ALA A 740 -8.51 -0.30 -27.78
N GLY A 741 -8.15 -1.57 -27.96
CA GLY A 741 -7.54 -2.07 -29.20
C GLY A 741 -6.02 -1.88 -29.33
N LYS A 742 -5.39 -1.15 -28.40
CA LYS A 742 -3.92 -0.99 -28.39
C LYS A 742 -3.27 -2.00 -27.45
N PRO A 743 -2.04 -2.47 -27.74
CA PRO A 743 -1.28 -3.28 -26.80
C PRO A 743 -1.05 -2.53 -25.49
N ALA A 744 -1.24 -3.20 -24.36
CA ALA A 744 -0.88 -2.67 -23.07
C ALA A 744 0.64 -2.63 -22.88
N THR A 745 1.12 -1.62 -22.17
CA THR A 745 2.54 -1.55 -21.82
C THR A 745 2.87 -2.73 -20.90
N THR A 746 3.85 -3.54 -21.31
CA THR A 746 4.30 -4.69 -20.53
C THR A 746 5.81 -4.62 -20.33
N ASN A 747 6.26 -4.71 -19.09
CA ASN A 747 7.66 -4.75 -18.70
C ASN A 747 8.00 -6.09 -18.04
N VAL A 748 9.15 -6.67 -18.41
CA VAL A 748 9.62 -7.94 -17.85
C VAL A 748 11.03 -7.75 -17.32
N ILE A 749 11.23 -8.11 -16.03
CA ILE A 749 12.50 -7.94 -15.32
C ILE A 749 12.84 -9.26 -14.61
N ALA A 750 14.12 -9.67 -14.64
CA ALA A 750 14.59 -10.79 -13.82
C ALA A 750 14.60 -10.41 -12.34
N LEU A 751 14.23 -11.35 -11.50
CA LEU A 751 14.42 -11.29 -10.06
C LEU A 751 15.37 -12.43 -9.65
N GLY A 752 16.39 -12.09 -8.89
CA GLY A 752 17.43 -13.05 -8.51
C GLY A 752 18.41 -13.39 -9.63
N THR A 753 19.36 -14.25 -9.31
CA THR A 753 20.43 -14.68 -10.21
C THR A 753 20.21 -16.08 -10.79
N ASP A 754 19.12 -16.74 -10.39
CA ASP A 754 18.80 -18.12 -10.78
C ASP A 754 18.15 -18.22 -12.17
N GLY A 755 17.71 -17.10 -12.74
CA GLY A 755 17.02 -17.02 -14.03
C GLY A 755 15.64 -17.72 -14.03
N LYS A 756 15.12 -18.10 -12.85
CA LYS A 756 13.83 -18.79 -12.70
C LYS A 756 12.69 -17.87 -12.28
N THR A 757 13.00 -16.68 -11.80
CA THR A 757 11.98 -15.76 -11.28
C THR A 757 11.98 -14.50 -12.12
N VAL A 758 10.80 -14.09 -12.57
CA VAL A 758 10.58 -12.86 -13.36
C VAL A 758 9.45 -12.04 -12.76
N ARG A 759 9.59 -10.72 -12.80
CA ARG A 759 8.50 -9.78 -12.56
C ARG A 759 7.94 -9.31 -13.90
N ILE A 760 6.64 -9.41 -14.05
CA ILE A 760 5.90 -8.97 -15.24
C ILE A 760 4.92 -7.88 -14.81
N SER A 761 5.15 -6.67 -15.28
CA SER A 761 4.33 -5.50 -14.98
C SER A 761 3.50 -5.13 -16.20
N THR A 762 2.21 -4.80 -16.04
CA THR A 762 1.34 -4.39 -17.14
C THR A 762 0.29 -3.38 -16.69
N ASN A 763 -0.10 -2.46 -17.57
CA ASN A 763 -1.21 -1.52 -17.38
C ASN A 763 -2.51 -1.98 -18.07
N TYR A 764 -2.64 -3.27 -18.37
CA TYR A 764 -3.81 -3.87 -19.03
C TYR A 764 -5.10 -3.50 -18.30
N ASN A 765 -6.04 -2.88 -19.04
CA ASN A 765 -7.38 -2.49 -18.59
C ASN A 765 -7.44 -1.92 -17.16
N ILE A 766 -6.47 -1.08 -16.79
CA ILE A 766 -6.37 -0.60 -15.41
C ILE A 766 -7.53 0.34 -15.01
N ASP A 767 -8.17 0.96 -15.99
CA ASP A 767 -9.32 1.84 -15.80
C ASP A 767 -10.66 1.07 -15.73
N SER A 768 -10.64 -0.26 -15.88
CA SER A 768 -11.83 -1.09 -15.78
C SER A 768 -12.35 -1.21 -14.35
N SER A 769 -13.64 -1.07 -14.18
CA SER A 769 -14.34 -1.32 -12.92
C SER A 769 -14.86 -2.76 -12.78
N ASP A 770 -14.61 -3.64 -13.77
CA ASP A 770 -15.04 -5.04 -13.75
C ASP A 770 -14.22 -5.84 -12.73
N PRO A 771 -14.84 -6.43 -11.70
CA PRO A 771 -14.13 -7.26 -10.71
C PRO A 771 -13.42 -8.49 -11.32
N MET A 772 -13.89 -8.97 -12.48
CA MET A 772 -13.31 -10.13 -13.17
C MET A 772 -12.10 -9.79 -14.03
N GLU A 773 -11.68 -8.52 -14.10
CA GLU A 773 -10.58 -8.10 -14.96
C GLU A 773 -9.22 -8.63 -14.50
N ASP A 774 -9.05 -8.83 -13.20
CA ASP A 774 -7.84 -9.39 -12.63
C ASP A 774 -7.70 -10.87 -13.02
N ASP A 775 -8.78 -11.65 -12.94
CA ASP A 775 -8.82 -13.04 -13.39
C ASP A 775 -8.54 -13.19 -14.90
N LYS A 776 -9.05 -12.26 -15.72
CA LYS A 776 -8.77 -12.21 -17.15
C LYS A 776 -7.29 -11.95 -17.41
N ALA A 777 -6.69 -10.98 -16.70
CA ALA A 777 -5.27 -10.66 -16.83
C ALA A 777 -4.37 -11.86 -16.46
N GLU A 778 -4.66 -12.55 -15.36
CA GLU A 778 -3.92 -13.75 -14.94
C GLU A 778 -4.09 -14.92 -15.93
N THR A 779 -5.28 -15.05 -16.51
CA THR A 779 -5.54 -16.05 -17.55
C THR A 779 -4.75 -15.76 -18.83
N ILE A 780 -4.67 -14.49 -19.24
CA ILE A 780 -3.86 -14.05 -20.38
C ILE A 780 -2.38 -14.33 -20.11
N LEU A 781 -1.91 -13.98 -18.91
CA LEU A 781 -0.53 -14.23 -18.47
C LEU A 781 -0.17 -15.72 -18.54
N TYR A 782 -1.02 -16.58 -17.95
CA TYR A 782 -0.85 -18.03 -18.00
C TYR A 782 -0.76 -18.56 -19.44
N ASN A 783 -1.70 -18.17 -20.28
CA ASN A 783 -1.75 -18.63 -21.67
C ASN A 783 -0.51 -18.20 -22.46
N ALA A 784 -0.04 -16.97 -22.28
CA ALA A 784 1.16 -16.46 -22.92
C ALA A 784 2.40 -17.22 -22.47
N LEU A 785 2.61 -17.38 -21.17
CA LEU A 785 3.77 -18.10 -20.61
C LEU A 785 3.75 -19.60 -20.95
N LYS A 786 2.58 -20.22 -20.94
CA LYS A 786 2.41 -21.63 -21.36
C LYS A 786 2.70 -21.83 -22.83
N LYS A 787 2.26 -20.91 -23.70
CA LYS A 787 2.58 -20.92 -25.14
C LYS A 787 4.07 -20.78 -25.39
N GLY A 788 4.77 -19.97 -24.55
CA GLY A 788 6.23 -19.82 -24.58
C GLY A 788 7.01 -20.99 -24.00
N GLY A 789 6.34 -21.97 -23.39
CA GLY A 789 7.00 -23.12 -22.73
C GLY A 789 7.71 -22.77 -21.42
N PHE A 790 7.35 -21.65 -20.78
CA PHE A 790 7.94 -21.17 -19.53
C PHE A 790 7.19 -21.65 -18.29
N VAL A 791 5.95 -22.10 -18.48
CA VAL A 791 5.08 -22.64 -17.45
C VAL A 791 4.50 -23.97 -17.94
N SER A 792 4.51 -24.99 -17.09
CA SER A 792 4.02 -26.35 -17.38
C SER A 792 2.78 -26.73 -16.58
N GLN A 793 2.19 -25.82 -15.81
CA GLN A 793 1.00 -26.07 -15.01
C GLN A 793 -0.18 -26.55 -15.84
N ALA A 794 -0.97 -27.48 -15.28
CA ALA A 794 -2.13 -28.06 -15.97
C ALA A 794 -3.30 -27.07 -16.09
N SER A 795 -3.49 -26.22 -15.08
CA SER A 795 -4.63 -25.29 -14.99
C SER A 795 -4.21 -23.90 -14.55
N VAL A 796 -5.05 -22.90 -14.84
CA VAL A 796 -4.90 -21.53 -14.34
C VAL A 796 -4.96 -21.50 -12.81
N ALA A 797 -5.81 -22.31 -12.19
CA ALA A 797 -5.93 -22.40 -10.74
C ALA A 797 -4.60 -22.83 -10.07
N ASN A 798 -3.91 -23.82 -10.65
CA ASN A 798 -2.59 -24.22 -10.15
C ASN A 798 -1.52 -23.14 -10.38
N PHE A 799 -1.61 -22.40 -11.48
CA PHE A 799 -0.70 -21.30 -11.77
C PHE A 799 -0.89 -20.11 -10.83
N LYS A 800 -2.10 -19.87 -10.37
CA LYS A 800 -2.43 -18.84 -9.38
C LYS A 800 -2.03 -19.21 -7.95
N ASN A 801 -1.82 -20.51 -7.67
CA ASN A 801 -1.50 -20.96 -6.33
C ASN A 801 -0.01 -20.72 -6.00
N PRO A 802 0.31 -19.81 -5.06
CA PRO A 802 1.70 -19.47 -4.73
C PRO A 802 2.46 -20.60 -4.01
N ASP A 803 1.75 -21.62 -3.50
CA ASP A 803 2.37 -22.77 -2.83
C ASP A 803 2.89 -23.81 -3.84
N ILE A 804 2.40 -23.79 -5.08
CA ILE A 804 2.80 -24.72 -6.14
C ILE A 804 3.90 -24.07 -7.00
N ARG A 805 5.17 -24.34 -6.69
CA ARG A 805 6.31 -23.78 -7.46
C ARG A 805 6.75 -24.65 -8.64
N GLU A 806 6.61 -25.96 -8.53
CA GLU A 806 6.97 -26.87 -9.62
C GLU A 806 6.06 -26.65 -10.82
N GLY A 807 6.68 -26.45 -11.99
CA GLY A 807 5.95 -26.15 -13.20
C GLY A 807 5.65 -24.66 -13.43
N GLY A 808 6.02 -23.78 -12.50
CA GLY A 808 5.87 -22.34 -12.58
C GLY A 808 4.51 -21.83 -12.07
N SER A 809 4.53 -20.79 -11.23
CA SER A 809 3.33 -20.18 -10.61
C SER A 809 3.54 -18.71 -10.29
N ILE A 810 2.45 -17.98 -10.05
CA ILE A 810 2.46 -16.64 -9.47
C ILE A 810 2.75 -16.78 -7.97
N ILE A 811 3.87 -16.20 -7.53
CA ILE A 811 4.27 -16.21 -6.11
C ILE A 811 3.97 -14.90 -5.39
N GLN A 812 3.77 -13.82 -6.16
CA GLN A 812 3.33 -12.52 -5.67
C GLN A 812 2.53 -11.82 -6.76
N SER A 813 1.47 -11.14 -6.39
CA SER A 813 0.74 -10.23 -7.26
C SER A 813 0.49 -8.91 -6.56
N ALA A 814 0.52 -7.81 -7.32
CA ALA A 814 0.20 -6.49 -6.83
C ALA A 814 -0.58 -5.70 -7.89
N LYS A 815 -1.52 -4.89 -7.45
CA LYS A 815 -2.33 -3.99 -8.28
C LYS A 815 -2.38 -2.62 -7.63
N VAL A 816 -2.19 -1.59 -8.43
CA VAL A 816 -2.33 -0.20 -8.00
C VAL A 816 -3.22 0.54 -8.98
N GLY A 817 -4.32 1.09 -8.50
CA GLY A 817 -5.23 1.89 -9.31
C GLY A 817 -4.63 3.25 -9.70
N PRO A 818 -5.09 3.87 -10.82
CA PRO A 818 -4.54 5.12 -11.31
C PRO A 818 -4.65 6.29 -10.32
N SER A 819 -5.75 6.38 -9.58
CA SER A 819 -5.96 7.42 -8.57
C SER A 819 -4.95 7.33 -7.42
N ILE A 820 -4.68 6.10 -6.96
CA ILE A 820 -3.67 5.84 -5.92
C ILE A 820 -2.26 6.21 -6.44
N ALA A 821 -1.91 5.78 -7.66
CA ALA A 821 -0.61 6.09 -8.25
C ALA A 821 -0.35 7.60 -8.36
N LYS A 822 -1.37 8.39 -8.74
CA LYS A 822 -1.29 9.85 -8.75
C LYS A 822 -1.05 10.42 -7.36
N ASN A 823 -1.78 9.94 -6.35
CA ASN A 823 -1.61 10.41 -4.96
C ASN A 823 -0.23 10.04 -4.42
N ILE A 824 0.27 8.83 -4.66
CA ILE A 824 1.63 8.41 -4.27
C ILE A 824 2.66 9.33 -4.93
N THR A 825 2.51 9.63 -6.23
CA THR A 825 3.42 10.52 -6.96
C THR A 825 3.46 11.92 -6.36
N TYR A 826 2.29 12.48 -6.07
CA TYR A 826 2.18 13.81 -5.46
C TYR A 826 2.78 13.84 -4.05
N ASN A 827 2.43 12.86 -3.21
CA ASN A 827 2.95 12.77 -1.85
C ASN A 827 4.47 12.57 -1.83
N ALA A 828 5.02 11.77 -2.74
CA ALA A 828 6.46 11.58 -2.90
C ALA A 828 7.19 12.88 -3.22
N PHE A 829 6.68 13.65 -4.18
CA PHE A 829 7.25 14.95 -4.53
C PHE A 829 7.14 15.94 -3.36
N MET A 830 5.97 16.02 -2.74
CA MET A 830 5.70 16.94 -1.64
C MET A 830 6.55 16.61 -0.40
N SER A 831 6.76 15.32 -0.10
CA SER A 831 7.57 14.89 1.05
C SER A 831 9.04 15.31 0.90
N VAL A 832 9.61 15.21 -0.30
CA VAL A 832 10.99 15.67 -0.58
C VAL A 832 11.08 17.19 -0.43
N LEU A 833 10.12 17.95 -0.97
CA LEU A 833 10.08 19.40 -0.80
C LEU A 833 9.95 19.82 0.66
N LEU A 834 9.06 19.17 1.42
CA LEU A 834 8.87 19.46 2.84
C LEU A 834 10.14 19.11 3.64
N ALA A 835 10.81 18.00 3.33
CA ALA A 835 12.07 17.62 3.99
C ALA A 835 13.15 18.70 3.78
N ILE A 836 13.37 19.10 2.53
CA ILE A 836 14.32 20.17 2.19
C ILE A 836 13.95 21.48 2.88
N PHE A 837 12.66 21.84 2.89
CA PHE A 837 12.20 23.07 3.53
C PHE A 837 12.39 23.07 5.05
N PHE A 838 11.99 22.01 5.75
CA PHE A 838 12.15 21.94 7.21
C PHE A 838 13.62 21.82 7.63
N ILE A 839 14.45 21.12 6.88
CA ILE A 839 15.90 21.10 7.09
C ILE A 839 16.50 22.49 6.89
N PHE A 840 16.12 23.21 5.81
CA PHE A 840 16.55 24.60 5.62
C PHE A 840 16.21 25.47 6.81
N LEU A 841 14.97 25.41 7.24
CA LEU A 841 14.47 26.20 8.37
C LEU A 841 15.22 25.84 9.66
N TYR A 842 15.45 24.55 9.91
CA TYR A 842 16.20 24.08 11.06
C TYR A 842 17.65 24.62 11.06
N ILE A 843 18.38 24.48 9.95
CA ILE A 843 19.76 24.98 9.84
C ILE A 843 19.80 26.50 9.98
N LEU A 844 18.83 27.21 9.40
CA LEU A 844 18.72 28.66 9.51
C LEU A 844 18.55 29.09 10.98
N LEU A 845 17.67 28.46 11.72
CA LEU A 845 17.43 28.72 13.14
C LEU A 845 18.65 28.33 14.00
N ARG A 846 19.27 27.21 13.70
CA ARG A 846 20.38 26.62 14.46
C ARG A 846 21.68 27.39 14.31
N PHE A 847 22.04 27.75 13.09
CA PHE A 847 23.29 28.48 12.80
C PHE A 847 23.07 29.99 12.68
N ARG A 848 21.84 30.46 12.63
CA ARG A 848 21.47 31.88 12.51
C ARG A 848 22.20 32.60 11.37
N ASN A 849 22.46 31.86 10.28
CA ASN A 849 23.18 32.39 9.13
C ASN A 849 22.76 31.67 7.85
N ILE A 850 22.21 32.44 6.91
CA ILE A 850 21.64 31.94 5.66
C ILE A 850 22.64 31.19 4.77
N GLY A 851 23.93 31.52 4.86
CA GLY A 851 24.94 30.89 4.02
C GLY A 851 25.20 29.42 4.36
N PHE A 852 25.09 29.01 5.61
CA PHE A 852 25.14 27.62 5.99
C PHE A 852 23.91 26.85 5.46
N SER A 853 22.72 27.48 5.55
CA SER A 853 21.50 26.86 5.03
C SER A 853 21.53 26.70 3.51
N VAL A 854 21.98 27.73 2.79
CA VAL A 854 22.13 27.67 1.32
C VAL A 854 23.15 26.61 0.91
N GLY A 855 24.33 26.57 1.60
CA GLY A 855 25.34 25.56 1.32
C GLY A 855 24.84 24.12 1.50
N SER A 856 24.07 23.87 2.58
CA SER A 856 23.44 22.56 2.84
C SER A 856 22.46 22.16 1.77
N ILE A 857 21.56 23.08 1.39
CA ILE A 857 20.52 22.77 0.36
C ILE A 857 21.14 22.50 -1.00
N VAL A 858 22.14 23.30 -1.39
CA VAL A 858 22.83 23.04 -2.67
C VAL A 858 23.47 21.66 -2.67
N GLY A 859 24.08 21.23 -1.57
CA GLY A 859 24.59 19.87 -1.41
C GLY A 859 23.47 18.83 -1.56
N LEU A 860 22.42 18.92 -0.75
CA LEU A 860 21.30 17.96 -0.75
C LEU A 860 20.59 17.83 -2.11
N VAL A 861 20.37 18.95 -2.80
CA VAL A 861 19.74 18.91 -4.14
C VAL A 861 20.63 18.23 -5.16
N LEU A 862 21.95 18.50 -5.11
CA LEU A 862 22.91 17.85 -5.99
C LEU A 862 23.01 16.34 -5.69
N ASP A 863 23.09 15.95 -4.43
CA ASP A 863 23.18 14.56 -4.00
C ASP A 863 21.94 13.76 -4.44
N THR A 864 20.76 14.32 -4.19
CA THR A 864 19.50 13.73 -4.64
C THR A 864 19.46 13.59 -6.17
N THR A 865 19.89 14.61 -6.91
CA THR A 865 19.93 14.59 -8.37
C THR A 865 20.85 13.51 -8.90
N ILE A 866 22.02 13.30 -8.26
CA ILE A 866 22.97 12.27 -8.68
C ILE A 866 22.44 10.87 -8.36
N VAL A 867 21.83 10.66 -7.20
CA VAL A 867 21.22 9.35 -6.87
C VAL A 867 20.14 8.99 -7.89
N ILE A 868 19.23 9.91 -8.20
CA ILE A 868 18.20 9.70 -9.23
C ILE A 868 18.85 9.47 -10.62
N GLY A 869 19.89 10.25 -10.94
CA GLY A 869 20.62 10.13 -12.18
C GLY A 869 21.32 8.78 -12.34
N CYS A 870 21.89 8.22 -11.27
CA CYS A 870 22.49 6.90 -11.25
C CYS A 870 21.46 5.80 -11.53
N PHE A 871 20.24 5.91 -11.01
CA PHE A 871 19.15 4.99 -11.34
C PHE A 871 18.79 5.04 -12.82
N SER A 872 18.67 6.24 -13.39
CA SER A 872 18.46 6.40 -14.86
C SER A 872 19.61 5.84 -15.68
N LEU A 873 20.86 6.07 -15.26
CA LEU A 873 22.04 5.66 -16.02
C LEU A 873 22.25 4.15 -16.00
N CYS A 874 22.08 3.52 -14.85
CA CYS A 874 22.37 2.10 -14.61
C CYS A 874 21.21 1.17 -14.96
N TYR A 875 20.00 1.70 -15.17
CA TYR A 875 18.83 0.91 -15.51
C TYR A 875 19.07 0.03 -16.73
N GLY A 876 18.76 -1.26 -16.60
CA GLY A 876 18.91 -2.27 -17.65
C GLY A 876 20.34 -2.78 -17.89
N TRP A 877 21.36 -2.25 -17.18
CA TRP A 877 22.73 -2.72 -17.27
C TRP A 877 23.15 -3.60 -16.09
N ILE A 878 22.50 -3.42 -14.97
CA ILE A 878 22.78 -4.15 -13.72
C ILE A 878 21.76 -5.28 -13.57
N GLY A 879 22.20 -6.42 -13.03
CA GLY A 879 21.40 -7.65 -12.91
C GLY A 879 20.32 -7.64 -11.83
N PHE A 880 19.88 -6.48 -11.35
CA PHE A 880 18.76 -6.32 -10.41
C PHE A 880 17.87 -5.13 -10.79
N SER A 881 16.67 -5.07 -10.23
CA SER A 881 15.70 -4.01 -10.55
C SER A 881 16.15 -2.65 -10.00
N LEU A 882 16.18 -1.63 -10.86
CA LEU A 882 16.35 -0.22 -10.52
C LEU A 882 15.07 0.57 -10.83
N GLU A 883 13.91 -0.05 -10.58
CA GLU A 883 12.63 0.65 -10.66
C GLU A 883 12.49 1.62 -9.48
N ILE A 884 11.96 2.79 -9.78
CA ILE A 884 11.59 3.76 -8.76
C ILE A 884 10.24 3.32 -8.21
N ASP A 885 10.24 2.88 -6.98
CA ASP A 885 9.08 2.48 -6.19
C ASP A 885 8.94 3.37 -4.94
N GLN A 886 7.98 3.07 -4.09
CA GLN A 886 7.82 3.80 -2.84
C GLN A 886 9.05 3.66 -1.94
N THR A 887 9.73 2.50 -1.92
CA THR A 887 10.90 2.27 -1.08
C THR A 887 12.09 3.14 -1.50
N PHE A 888 12.21 3.45 -2.78
CA PHE A 888 13.19 4.39 -3.30
C PHE A 888 12.97 5.81 -2.76
N ILE A 889 11.71 6.26 -2.62
CA ILE A 889 11.42 7.57 -2.00
C ILE A 889 11.85 7.57 -0.53
N GLY A 890 11.60 6.45 0.17
CA GLY A 890 12.13 6.23 1.52
C GLY A 890 13.65 6.35 1.59
N ALA A 891 14.37 5.75 0.63
CA ALA A 891 15.82 5.86 0.51
C ALA A 891 16.29 7.32 0.29
N ILE A 892 15.66 8.05 -0.63
CA ILE A 892 16.00 9.46 -0.91
C ILE A 892 15.81 10.33 0.34
N LEU A 893 14.67 10.22 1.02
CA LEU A 893 14.43 10.99 2.26
C LEU A 893 15.42 10.62 3.37
N THR A 894 15.80 9.35 3.44
CA THR A 894 16.80 8.89 4.41
C THR A 894 18.19 9.42 4.07
N VAL A 895 18.58 9.42 2.79
CA VAL A 895 19.84 10.03 2.32
C VAL A 895 19.86 11.52 2.67
N ILE A 896 18.79 12.27 2.39
CA ILE A 896 18.66 13.68 2.75
C ILE A 896 18.88 13.89 4.26
N GLY A 897 18.26 13.05 5.10
CA GLY A 897 18.41 13.12 6.55
C GLY A 897 19.82 12.75 7.05
N TYR A 898 20.51 11.83 6.35
CA TYR A 898 21.84 11.39 6.69
C TYR A 898 22.94 12.36 6.23
N ASP A 899 22.87 12.86 4.98
CA ASP A 899 23.88 13.75 4.40
C ASP A 899 24.04 15.05 5.18
N ILE A 900 22.91 15.55 5.70
CA ILE A 900 22.92 16.76 6.49
C ILE A 900 23.73 16.59 7.80
N ASN A 901 23.83 15.36 8.33
CA ASN A 901 24.59 15.07 9.52
C ASN A 901 26.07 15.43 9.37
N ASP A 902 26.71 14.97 8.31
CA ASP A 902 28.12 15.28 8.02
C ASP A 902 28.31 16.78 7.79
N THR A 903 27.40 17.41 7.06
CA THR A 903 27.44 18.85 6.78
C THR A 903 27.30 19.69 8.06
N VAL A 904 26.38 19.35 8.96
CA VAL A 904 26.15 20.06 10.24
C VAL A 904 27.40 20.00 11.14
N VAL A 905 28.07 18.86 11.17
CA VAL A 905 29.30 18.73 12.01
C VAL A 905 30.45 19.52 11.46
N VAL A 906 30.65 19.53 10.15
CA VAL A 906 31.68 20.40 9.53
C VAL A 906 31.35 21.87 9.83
N TYR A 907 30.09 22.29 9.74
CA TYR A 907 29.65 23.65 10.03
C TYR A 907 29.80 24.03 11.51
N ASP A 908 29.51 23.08 12.43
CA ASP A 908 29.72 23.33 13.85
C ASP A 908 31.18 23.55 14.15
N ARG A 909 32.09 22.79 13.52
CA ARG A 909 33.55 22.98 13.64
C ARG A 909 33.99 24.29 13.01
N ILE A 910 33.47 24.67 11.83
CA ILE A 910 33.76 25.97 11.22
C ILE A 910 33.35 27.11 12.17
N ARG A 911 32.15 27.01 12.74
CA ARG A 911 31.65 28.00 13.72
C ARG A 911 32.51 28.07 14.98
N GLU A 912 32.95 26.92 15.52
CA GLU A 912 33.85 26.86 16.66
C GLU A 912 35.18 27.57 16.35
N ASN A 913 35.81 27.26 15.21
CA ASN A 913 37.08 27.85 14.81
C ASN A 913 36.98 29.34 14.47
N LEU A 914 35.86 29.78 13.85
CA LEU A 914 35.61 31.20 13.63
C LEU A 914 35.42 31.99 14.92
N ARG A 915 34.84 31.36 15.98
CA ARG A 915 34.73 31.99 17.32
C ARG A 915 36.07 32.12 18.02
N LYS A 916 37.02 31.21 17.79
CA LYS A 916 38.37 31.28 18.35
C LYS A 916 39.21 32.38 17.71
N HIS A 917 38.92 32.76 16.46
CA HIS A 917 39.68 33.73 15.68
C HIS A 917 38.74 34.89 15.25
N GLN A 918 38.32 35.77 16.19
CA GLN A 918 37.23 36.73 15.92
C GLN A 918 37.67 38.08 15.33
N HIS A 919 38.97 38.42 15.41
CA HIS A 919 39.46 39.74 15.08
C HIS A 919 40.38 39.74 13.86
N ASN A 920 40.24 40.73 12.98
CA ASN A 920 41.08 40.99 11.80
C ASN A 920 41.29 39.81 10.85
N LEU A 921 40.21 39.15 10.46
CA LEU A 921 40.25 38.02 9.51
C LEU A 921 40.25 38.52 8.07
N ALA A 922 41.36 38.30 7.35
CA ALA A 922 41.39 38.46 5.90
C ALA A 922 40.68 37.28 5.20
N LYS A 923 40.29 37.47 3.96
CA LYS A 923 39.63 36.42 3.14
C LYS A 923 40.44 35.13 3.06
N ALA A 924 41.78 35.22 3.05
CA ALA A 924 42.70 34.06 3.06
C ALA A 924 42.64 33.30 4.38
N ASP A 925 42.50 34.02 5.52
CA ASP A 925 42.40 33.40 6.85
C ASP A 925 41.07 32.70 7.02
N ILE A 926 39.95 33.26 6.52
CA ILE A 926 38.65 32.63 6.52
C ILE A 926 38.69 31.35 5.67
N GLN A 927 39.32 31.40 4.49
CA GLN A 927 39.51 30.22 3.65
C GLN A 927 40.32 29.13 4.35
N LYS A 928 41.36 29.51 5.06
CA LYS A 928 42.19 28.60 5.85
C LYS A 928 41.39 27.98 7.00
N ILE A 929 40.61 28.77 7.74
CA ILE A 929 39.76 28.28 8.83
C ILE A 929 38.77 27.25 8.32
N PHE A 930 38.11 27.47 7.17
CA PHE A 930 37.23 26.49 6.56
C PHE A 930 37.99 25.23 6.18
N ASN A 931 39.17 25.36 5.56
CA ASN A 931 40.01 24.22 5.18
C ASN A 931 40.47 23.39 6.40
N ASP A 932 40.93 24.05 7.43
CA ASP A 932 41.38 23.39 8.66
C ASP A 932 40.24 22.72 9.40
N SER A 933 39.06 23.33 9.41
CA SER A 933 37.84 22.73 9.99
C SER A 933 37.43 21.45 9.27
N ILE A 934 37.48 21.42 7.93
CA ILE A 934 37.20 20.22 7.13
C ILE A 934 38.26 19.13 7.46
N ASN A 935 39.54 19.45 7.50
CA ASN A 935 40.60 18.48 7.83
C ASN A 935 40.45 17.91 9.24
N GLN A 936 40.10 18.75 10.23
CA GLN A 936 39.86 18.31 11.61
C GLN A 936 38.68 17.33 11.75
N THR A 937 37.66 17.46 10.90
CA THR A 937 36.49 16.57 10.92
C THR A 937 36.61 15.36 9.98
N LEU A 938 37.62 15.35 9.09
CA LEU A 938 37.74 14.36 8.01
C LEU A 938 37.82 12.90 8.51
N SER A 939 38.63 12.62 9.54
CA SER A 939 38.78 11.27 10.11
C SER A 939 37.45 10.75 10.65
N ARG A 940 36.67 11.61 11.27
CA ARG A 940 35.35 11.28 11.78
C ARG A 940 34.38 11.01 10.66
N THR A 941 34.27 11.93 9.70
CA THR A 941 33.31 11.81 8.56
C THR A 941 33.58 10.51 7.77
N ILE A 942 34.83 10.14 7.52
CA ILE A 942 35.16 8.86 6.87
C ILE A 942 34.76 7.67 7.75
N ASN A 943 35.02 7.70 9.06
CA ASN A 943 34.71 6.60 9.96
C ASN A 943 33.19 6.37 10.06
N THR A 944 32.39 7.43 10.13
CA THR A 944 30.90 7.34 10.15
C THR A 944 30.36 6.79 8.86
N SER A 945 30.83 7.29 7.71
CA SER A 945 30.41 6.80 6.40
C SER A 945 30.81 5.33 6.18
N VAL A 946 32.03 4.94 6.56
CA VAL A 946 32.50 3.56 6.42
C VAL A 946 31.71 2.61 7.31
N SER A 947 31.41 2.98 8.57
CA SER A 947 30.58 2.13 9.45
C SER A 947 29.19 1.87 8.87
N THR A 948 28.54 2.88 8.31
CA THR A 948 27.22 2.74 7.68
C THR A 948 27.32 1.99 6.35
N LEU A 949 28.36 2.24 5.55
CA LEU A 949 28.59 1.50 4.29
C LEU A 949 28.84 0.00 4.53
N ILE A 950 29.56 -0.41 5.57
CA ILE A 950 29.73 -1.84 5.91
C ILE A 950 28.38 -2.52 6.07
N VAL A 951 27.46 -1.88 6.77
CA VAL A 951 26.12 -2.38 7.00
C VAL A 951 25.34 -2.46 5.69
N LEU A 952 25.32 -1.39 4.92
CA LEU A 952 24.55 -1.31 3.67
C LEU A 952 25.09 -2.24 2.57
N VAL A 953 26.40 -2.38 2.47
CA VAL A 953 27.04 -3.32 1.52
C VAL A 953 26.71 -4.76 1.90
N SER A 954 26.70 -5.08 3.20
CA SER A 954 26.28 -6.41 3.65
C SER A 954 24.83 -6.73 3.25
N ILE A 955 23.91 -5.75 3.42
CA ILE A 955 22.51 -5.89 2.98
C ILE A 955 22.42 -5.98 1.45
N PHE A 956 23.19 -5.17 0.72
CA PHE A 956 23.19 -5.16 -0.74
C PHE A 956 23.62 -6.52 -1.33
N ILE A 957 24.62 -7.16 -0.73
CA ILE A 957 25.15 -8.45 -1.21
C ILE A 957 24.28 -9.62 -0.77
N LEU A 958 23.87 -9.64 0.50
CA LEU A 958 23.24 -10.80 1.14
C LEU A 958 21.72 -10.64 1.30
N GLY A 959 21.21 -9.43 1.24
CA GLY A 959 19.78 -9.14 1.33
C GLY A 959 19.02 -9.59 0.08
N GLY A 960 17.72 -9.81 0.25
CA GLY A 960 16.83 -10.16 -0.84
C GLY A 960 16.65 -9.03 -1.86
N ASP A 961 16.12 -9.39 -3.03
CA ASP A 961 15.92 -8.45 -4.14
C ASP A 961 15.01 -7.26 -3.77
N SER A 962 14.08 -7.44 -2.85
CA SER A 962 13.17 -6.40 -2.37
C SER A 962 13.84 -5.19 -1.71
N ILE A 963 15.01 -5.40 -1.07
CA ILE A 963 15.75 -4.33 -0.37
C ILE A 963 17.05 -3.93 -1.09
N ARG A 964 17.40 -4.62 -2.17
CA ARG A 964 18.68 -4.39 -2.89
C ARG A 964 18.72 -3.03 -3.57
N SER A 965 17.63 -2.60 -4.23
CA SER A 965 17.54 -1.27 -4.85
C SER A 965 17.59 -0.15 -3.82
N PHE A 966 16.93 -0.33 -2.67
CA PHE A 966 17.00 0.59 -1.52
C PHE A 966 18.43 0.71 -1.00
N ALA A 967 19.10 -0.44 -0.74
CA ALA A 967 20.48 -0.44 -0.27
C ALA A 967 21.44 0.22 -1.27
N PHE A 968 21.25 0.01 -2.57
CA PHE A 968 22.02 0.63 -3.64
C PHE A 968 21.85 2.15 -3.65
N ALA A 969 20.62 2.67 -3.55
CA ALA A 969 20.34 4.10 -3.44
C ALA A 969 21.04 4.72 -2.23
N MET A 970 20.98 4.05 -1.08
CA MET A 970 21.62 4.48 0.16
C MET A 970 23.16 4.48 0.06
N ILE A 971 23.76 3.44 -0.54
CA ILE A 971 25.22 3.35 -0.73
C ILE A 971 25.71 4.53 -1.58
N ILE A 972 25.05 4.76 -2.73
CA ILE A 972 25.39 5.90 -3.60
C ILE A 972 25.19 7.21 -2.84
N GLY A 973 24.03 7.38 -2.18
CA GLY A 973 23.72 8.58 -1.41
C GLY A 973 24.79 8.90 -0.37
N ILE A 974 25.16 7.94 0.47
CA ILE A 974 26.17 8.15 1.51
C ILE A 974 27.55 8.49 0.91
N ILE A 975 27.98 7.80 -0.15
CA ILE A 975 29.26 8.10 -0.80
C ILE A 975 29.25 9.53 -1.35
N ILE A 976 28.20 9.89 -2.08
CA ILE A 976 28.05 11.19 -2.69
C ILE A 976 27.88 12.28 -1.64
N GLY A 977 27.02 12.08 -0.61
CA GLY A 977 26.80 13.03 0.48
C GLY A 977 28.03 13.31 1.30
N THR A 978 28.82 12.28 1.63
CA THR A 978 30.13 12.46 2.29
C THR A 978 31.08 13.31 1.46
N LEU A 979 31.10 13.13 0.15
CA LEU A 979 31.95 13.95 -0.74
C LEU A 979 31.38 15.35 -0.90
N SER A 980 30.06 15.51 -1.04
CA SER A 980 29.40 16.80 -1.26
C SER A 980 29.52 17.73 -0.04
N SER A 981 29.46 17.20 1.19
CA SER A 981 29.64 17.98 2.42
C SER A 981 31.00 18.67 2.45
N ILE A 982 32.04 18.00 1.94
CA ILE A 982 33.43 18.51 1.88
C ILE A 982 33.61 19.43 0.66
N PHE A 983 33.20 18.98 -0.53
CA PHE A 983 33.59 19.61 -1.80
C PHE A 983 32.54 20.60 -2.36
N ILE A 984 31.32 20.59 -1.86
CA ILE A 984 30.23 21.46 -2.34
C ILE A 984 29.65 22.30 -1.22
N ALA A 985 29.09 21.69 -0.18
CA ALA A 985 28.35 22.41 0.86
C ALA A 985 29.24 23.43 1.60
N SER A 986 30.44 23.02 2.01
CA SER A 986 31.39 23.88 2.71
C SER A 986 31.95 25.01 1.83
N PRO A 987 32.38 24.78 0.56
CA PRO A 987 32.77 25.87 -0.34
C PRO A 987 31.63 26.83 -0.71
N VAL A 988 30.39 26.34 -0.90
CA VAL A 988 29.23 27.21 -1.16
C VAL A 988 28.95 28.11 0.05
N ALA A 989 28.97 27.54 1.27
CA ALA A 989 28.83 28.32 2.49
C ALA A 989 29.91 29.38 2.60
N TYR A 990 31.17 29.08 2.27
CA TYR A 990 32.27 30.07 2.24
C TYR A 990 31.99 31.18 1.22
N LEU A 991 31.56 30.87 0.02
CA LEU A 991 31.28 31.88 -1.02
C LEU A 991 30.18 32.86 -0.60
N VAL A 992 29.13 32.36 0.07
CA VAL A 992 28.03 33.19 0.56
C VAL A 992 28.42 34.01 1.81
N LEU A 993 29.21 33.45 2.70
CA LEU A 993 29.51 34.02 4.03
C LEU A 993 30.80 34.80 4.08
N GLY A 994 31.78 34.48 3.24
CA GLY A 994 33.16 34.96 3.38
C GLY A 994 33.25 36.49 3.48
N LYS A 995 32.56 37.21 2.58
CA LYS A 995 32.54 38.68 2.59
C LYS A 995 31.88 39.27 3.86
N LYS A 996 30.81 38.58 4.35
CA LYS A 996 30.10 39.05 5.55
C LYS A 996 30.88 38.83 6.83
N ILE A 997 31.60 37.71 6.89
CA ILE A 997 32.50 37.39 8.02
C ILE A 997 33.69 38.35 8.05
N GLU A 998 34.29 38.63 6.89
CA GLU A 998 35.41 39.57 6.75
C GLU A 998 34.98 40.93 7.28
N LYS A 999 33.86 41.50 6.78
CA LYS A 999 33.35 42.82 7.22
C LYS A 999 33.09 42.83 8.74
N ARG A 1000 32.40 41.83 9.29
CA ARG A 1000 32.11 41.78 10.72
C ARG A 1000 33.38 41.65 11.60
N SER A 1001 34.42 40.95 11.11
CA SER A 1001 35.66 40.79 11.84
C SER A 1001 36.48 42.10 11.93
N HIS A 1002 36.40 42.94 10.87
CA HIS A 1002 36.97 44.28 10.86
C HIS A 1002 36.21 45.21 11.81
N GLU A 1003 34.87 45.22 11.78
CA GLU A 1003 34.02 46.01 12.69
C GLU A 1003 34.32 45.66 14.17
N LEU A 1004 34.50 44.35 14.47
CA LEU A 1004 34.86 43.91 15.83
C LEU A 1004 36.29 44.31 16.23
N ALA A 1005 37.20 44.35 15.27
CA ALA A 1005 38.59 44.80 15.55
C ALA A 1005 38.64 46.32 15.80
N GLU A 1006 37.89 47.12 15.03
CA GLU A 1006 37.74 48.56 15.24
C GLU A 1006 37.12 48.89 16.61
N ALA A 1007 35.98 48.21 16.94
CA ALA A 1007 35.34 48.39 18.23
C ALA A 1007 36.26 47.95 19.43
N ALA A 1008 37.09 46.95 19.26
CA ALA A 1008 38.07 46.53 20.26
C ALA A 1008 39.27 47.49 20.37
N ALA A 1009 39.62 48.22 19.30
CA ALA A 1009 40.60 49.26 19.29
C ALA A 1009 40.08 50.55 19.95
N GLU A 1010 38.81 50.87 19.73
CA GLU A 1010 38.15 52.05 20.37
C GLU A 1010 37.90 51.83 21.88
N ALA A 1011 37.73 50.54 22.33
CA ALA A 1011 37.52 50.22 23.72
C ALA A 1011 38.83 50.11 24.58
N LYS A 1012 40.00 50.23 23.94
CA LYS A 1012 41.34 50.32 24.58
C LYS A 1012 41.77 51.76 24.65
#